data_17679f0e680900734fa5ea1f030d34df
#
_entry.id   17679f0e680900734fa5ea1f030d34df
#
_cell.length_a   1.000
_cell.length_b   1.000
_cell.length_c   1.000
_cell.angle_alpha   90.00
_cell.angle_beta   90.00
_cell.angle_gamma   90.00
#
_symmetry.space_group_name_H-M   'P 1'
#
loop_
_entity.id
_entity.type
_entity.pdbx_description
1 polymer ?
#
loop_
_entity_poly.entity_id
_entity_poly.type
_entity_poly.pdbx_seq_one_letter_code
_entity_poly.pdbx_strand_id
1 'polypeptide(L)'
;MLSVPHLDREFDYLVSAEQSDDAQPGVRVRVRFHGRLVDAFVLERRSDTDHVGQLGWLDRVISAEPVLTPEVRRLVDAVAARYAGTRPDVLRLAIPPRHARAEKTEAATPLLPVIDPVDPAGWARYGRGEQFLEALREGRAARAVWQALPGEQWCDRIAEAAAAAVSGGYGVLAVVPDQRDIDALFAAATARIDQSAVVALSAGLGPSARYRRWLSVLRGQARLVIGTRSAVFAPVERLGLVIVWDDGDDTLAEPRAPYPHAREVAMLRAHQLRCAAVIGGYARTTEAHALVRSGWAHDLVAPRPVVRACSPRVVALEDGGYAEERDPAARTARLPSVALRAARAAVERGAPVLIQVPRRGYVPAIACARCRTVARCRHCTGPLSLSGAGAGAVCRWCGRIDPAPRCGRCGSDAIRAVVVGARRTAEEMGRAFPGTPVVTSAGDSVHSQIGPGPALVVATPGAEPRAPDGYGAALLLDSWAMLGRQDLRAAEDTLRRWMAAAALVQPRGDGGVVAAVAESTIPTVQALVKWDPVGHAEAELEARTEVGLPPSVHMAAVDGSSAAVAALLDHAELPEDADLLGPVDLPLGVRRPPAMTAGEPAIRMLIRVGRDEGLALAASLRHAIAIASARHDHEAVRVQIDPLHIG
;
A
#
# COMPACT_ATOMS: atom_id res chain seq x y z
N MET A 1 -17.93 11.10 19.82
CA MET A 1 -17.50 11.16 18.40
C MET A 1 -18.54 10.40 17.58
N LEU A 2 -19.35 11.12 16.86
CA LEU A 2 -20.41 10.58 16.02
C LEU A 2 -19.90 10.63 14.58
N SER A 3 -19.73 9.46 13.95
CA SER A 3 -19.42 9.38 12.51
C SER A 3 -20.70 9.60 11.68
N VAL A 4 -21.35 10.73 11.92
CA VAL A 4 -22.57 11.13 11.22
C VAL A 4 -22.22 12.36 10.40
N PRO A 5 -22.23 12.31 9.05
CA PRO A 5 -21.67 13.36 8.20
C PRO A 5 -22.21 14.77 8.48
N HIS A 6 -23.53 14.92 8.66
CA HIS A 6 -24.14 16.23 8.95
C HIS A 6 -23.83 16.75 10.36
N LEU A 7 -23.26 15.92 11.26
CA LEU A 7 -22.86 16.28 12.62
C LEU A 7 -21.33 16.46 12.76
N ASP A 8 -20.59 16.46 11.66
CA ASP A 8 -19.14 16.72 11.67
C ASP A 8 -18.84 18.22 11.84
N ARG A 9 -19.23 18.73 13.01
CA ARG A 9 -19.00 20.12 13.46
C ARG A 9 -18.65 20.15 14.94
N GLU A 10 -18.18 21.30 15.41
CA GLU A 10 -17.86 21.57 16.80
C GLU A 10 -19.14 21.92 17.57
N PHE A 11 -19.16 21.57 18.85
CA PHE A 11 -20.28 21.85 19.77
C PHE A 11 -19.75 22.40 21.07
N ASP A 12 -20.38 23.43 21.62
CA ASP A 12 -19.99 24.09 22.85
C ASP A 12 -20.65 23.45 24.07
N TYR A 13 -19.89 23.32 25.15
CA TYR A 13 -20.32 22.78 26.43
C TYR A 13 -19.72 23.60 27.58
N LEU A 14 -20.49 23.78 28.66
CA LEU A 14 -19.99 24.36 29.90
C LEU A 14 -19.09 23.35 30.63
N VAL A 15 -18.04 23.86 31.28
CA VAL A 15 -17.13 23.07 32.12
C VAL A 15 -17.24 23.58 33.56
N SER A 16 -17.48 22.65 34.51
CA SER A 16 -17.55 23.00 35.93
C SER A 16 -16.16 23.41 36.46
N ALA A 17 -16.14 24.19 37.54
CA ALA A 17 -14.89 24.58 38.17
C ALA A 17 -14.04 23.38 38.61
N GLU A 18 -14.69 22.32 39.08
CA GLU A 18 -14.04 21.05 39.52
C GLU A 18 -13.33 20.32 38.37
N GLN A 19 -13.82 20.45 37.15
CA GLN A 19 -13.25 19.78 35.97
C GLN A 19 -12.36 20.71 35.13
N SER A 20 -12.23 21.99 35.51
CA SER A 20 -11.58 23.02 34.70
C SER A 20 -10.11 22.68 34.40
N ASP A 21 -9.38 22.20 35.40
CA ASP A 21 -7.96 21.89 35.28
C ASP A 21 -7.70 20.66 34.39
N ASP A 22 -8.59 19.67 34.43
CA ASP A 22 -8.48 18.44 33.64
C ASP A 22 -9.05 18.58 32.22
N ALA A 23 -10.01 19.48 32.00
CA ALA A 23 -10.70 19.66 30.72
C ALA A 23 -9.89 20.53 29.75
N GLN A 24 -8.65 20.16 29.49
CA GLN A 24 -7.74 20.89 28.59
C GLN A 24 -7.88 20.43 27.12
N PRO A 25 -7.45 21.26 26.15
CA PRO A 25 -7.44 20.86 24.74
C PRO A 25 -6.70 19.53 24.51
N GLY A 26 -7.31 18.65 23.72
CA GLY A 26 -6.78 17.32 23.40
C GLY A 26 -7.21 16.18 24.31
N VAL A 27 -7.83 16.45 25.46
CA VAL A 27 -8.28 15.39 26.39
C VAL A 27 -9.58 14.75 25.94
N ARG A 28 -9.76 13.49 26.37
CA ARG A 28 -11.03 12.75 26.16
C ARG A 28 -12.05 13.12 27.21
N VAL A 29 -13.25 13.43 26.74
CA VAL A 29 -14.39 13.80 27.58
C VAL A 29 -15.63 12.98 27.21
N ARG A 30 -16.61 13.01 28.09
CA ARG A 30 -17.96 12.49 27.84
C ARG A 30 -18.95 13.63 27.91
N VAL A 31 -19.82 13.71 26.94
CA VAL A 31 -20.86 14.75 26.84
C VAL A 31 -22.22 14.11 26.57
N ARG A 32 -23.29 14.79 26.97
CA ARG A 32 -24.63 14.41 26.62
C ARG A 32 -25.04 15.09 25.32
N PHE A 33 -25.33 14.27 24.29
CA PHE A 33 -25.74 14.74 22.99
C PHE A 33 -27.07 14.07 22.61
N HIS A 34 -28.13 14.85 22.37
CA HIS A 34 -29.49 14.36 22.15
C HIS A 34 -29.92 13.25 23.15
N GLY A 35 -29.71 13.49 24.44
CA GLY A 35 -30.05 12.56 25.51
C GLY A 35 -29.11 11.37 25.70
N ARG A 36 -28.16 11.13 24.79
CA ARG A 36 -27.17 10.03 24.86
C ARG A 36 -25.82 10.50 25.31
N LEU A 37 -25.13 9.70 26.12
CA LEU A 37 -23.75 9.94 26.48
C LEU A 37 -22.84 9.49 25.34
N VAL A 38 -22.01 10.41 24.85
CA VAL A 38 -21.05 10.16 23.77
C VAL A 38 -19.65 10.60 24.17
N ASP A 39 -18.63 9.88 23.68
CA ASP A 39 -17.25 10.26 23.88
C ASP A 39 -16.85 11.35 22.86
N ALA A 40 -16.09 12.33 23.33
CA ALA A 40 -15.62 13.47 22.54
C ALA A 40 -14.18 13.85 22.93
N PHE A 41 -13.61 14.80 22.20
CA PHE A 41 -12.36 15.48 22.57
C PHE A 41 -12.63 16.95 22.79
N VAL A 42 -11.96 17.56 23.78
CA VAL A 42 -11.89 19.01 23.90
C VAL A 42 -10.99 19.53 22.78
N LEU A 43 -11.50 20.42 21.95
CA LEU A 43 -10.74 21.02 20.86
C LEU A 43 -10.08 22.32 21.30
N GLU A 44 -10.81 23.14 22.05
CA GLU A 44 -10.30 24.38 22.64
C GLU A 44 -11.11 24.80 23.87
N ARG A 45 -10.58 25.73 24.65
CA ARG A 45 -11.27 26.41 25.76
C ARG A 45 -11.55 27.83 25.33
N ARG A 46 -12.81 28.26 25.46
CA ARG A 46 -13.28 29.61 25.11
C ARG A 46 -13.99 30.26 26.30
N SER A 47 -13.99 31.57 26.32
CA SER A 47 -14.74 32.37 27.32
C SER A 47 -16.12 32.76 26.83
N ASP A 48 -16.39 32.63 25.52
CA ASP A 48 -17.59 33.06 24.83
C ASP A 48 -18.09 31.94 23.87
N THR A 49 -19.31 32.11 23.40
CA THR A 49 -19.94 31.16 22.46
C THR A 49 -20.88 31.88 21.50
N ASP A 50 -20.92 31.46 20.27
CA ASP A 50 -21.89 31.93 19.28
C ASP A 50 -23.21 31.13 19.32
N HIS A 51 -23.34 30.17 20.24
CA HIS A 51 -24.54 29.34 20.36
C HIS A 51 -25.69 30.13 21.01
N VAL A 52 -26.80 30.23 20.27
CA VAL A 52 -28.01 30.92 20.69
C VAL A 52 -28.92 30.01 21.51
N GLY A 53 -28.46 29.42 22.58
CA GLY A 53 -29.28 28.50 23.38
C GLY A 53 -28.63 28.16 24.70
N GLN A 54 -29.33 27.37 25.50
CA GLN A 54 -28.77 26.88 26.75
C GLN A 54 -27.68 25.84 26.47
N LEU A 55 -26.45 26.10 26.92
CA LEU A 55 -25.36 25.16 26.81
C LEU A 55 -25.52 23.98 27.78
N GLY A 56 -25.22 22.77 27.30
CA GLY A 56 -25.12 21.59 28.14
C GLY A 56 -23.82 21.59 28.94
N TRP A 57 -23.82 20.90 30.08
CA TRP A 57 -22.61 20.68 30.86
C TRP A 57 -21.81 19.49 30.34
N LEU A 58 -20.47 19.59 30.43
CA LEU A 58 -19.59 18.45 30.30
C LEU A 58 -19.94 17.39 31.35
N ASP A 59 -20.23 16.15 30.92
CA ASP A 59 -20.56 15.08 31.87
C ASP A 59 -19.34 14.74 32.74
N ARG A 60 -18.21 14.43 32.12
CA ARG A 60 -16.95 14.20 32.81
C ARG A 60 -15.74 14.21 31.89
N VAL A 61 -14.58 14.49 32.44
CA VAL A 61 -13.29 14.18 31.83
C VAL A 61 -13.02 12.68 31.99
N ILE A 62 -12.80 11.97 30.87
CA ILE A 62 -12.51 10.54 30.88
C ILE A 62 -11.05 10.30 31.27
N SER A 63 -10.16 11.18 30.82
CA SER A 63 -8.72 11.15 31.04
C SER A 63 -8.16 12.55 30.85
N ALA A 64 -7.31 12.99 31.78
CA ALA A 64 -6.58 14.25 31.67
C ALA A 64 -5.37 14.15 30.68
N GLU A 65 -5.10 12.98 30.09
CA GLU A 65 -4.04 12.83 29.07
C GLU A 65 -4.45 13.52 27.76
N PRO A 66 -3.69 14.50 27.23
CA PRO A 66 -4.02 15.20 25.99
C PRO A 66 -3.65 14.35 24.77
N VAL A 67 -4.46 13.35 24.49
CA VAL A 67 -4.21 12.34 23.43
C VAL A 67 -4.39 12.86 22.00
N LEU A 68 -5.13 13.96 21.80
CA LEU A 68 -5.25 14.65 20.53
C LEU A 68 -4.32 15.88 20.52
N THR A 69 -3.08 15.67 20.09
CA THR A 69 -2.11 16.77 19.98
C THR A 69 -2.54 17.77 18.88
N PRO A 70 -2.12 19.04 18.96
CA PRO A 70 -2.42 20.04 17.92
C PRO A 70 -1.95 19.61 16.53
N GLU A 71 -0.83 18.90 16.44
CA GLU A 71 -0.29 18.37 15.17
C GLU A 71 -1.18 17.28 14.59
N VAL A 72 -1.59 16.32 15.42
CA VAL A 72 -2.51 15.24 15.00
C VAL A 72 -3.87 15.82 14.63
N ARG A 73 -4.38 16.83 15.35
CA ARG A 73 -5.62 17.54 14.99
C ARG A 73 -5.54 18.11 13.58
N ARG A 74 -4.49 18.91 13.29
CA ARG A 74 -4.31 19.48 11.94
C ARG A 74 -4.21 18.42 10.85
N LEU A 75 -3.53 17.31 11.13
CA LEU A 75 -3.45 16.18 10.20
C LEU A 75 -4.81 15.52 9.97
N VAL A 76 -5.59 15.31 11.03
CA VAL A 76 -6.96 14.77 10.97
C VAL A 76 -7.85 15.66 10.09
N ASP A 77 -7.81 16.99 10.30
CA ASP A 77 -8.58 17.95 9.50
C ASP A 77 -8.18 17.90 8.02
N ALA A 78 -6.89 17.86 7.72
CA ALA A 78 -6.39 17.79 6.34
C ALA A 78 -6.75 16.48 5.64
N VAL A 79 -6.67 15.35 6.34
CA VAL A 79 -7.05 14.03 5.78
C VAL A 79 -8.56 13.96 5.57
N ALA A 80 -9.36 14.43 6.52
CA ALA A 80 -10.82 14.47 6.36
C ALA A 80 -11.23 15.34 5.16
N ALA A 81 -10.60 16.50 4.99
CA ALA A 81 -10.84 17.39 3.85
C ALA A 81 -10.46 16.75 2.52
N ARG A 82 -9.27 16.13 2.43
CA ARG A 82 -8.76 15.52 1.20
C ARG A 82 -9.59 14.32 0.72
N TYR A 83 -10.13 13.53 1.65
CA TYR A 83 -10.80 12.26 1.34
C TYR A 83 -12.33 12.31 1.45
N ALA A 84 -12.92 13.50 1.40
CA ALA A 84 -14.36 13.69 1.57
C ALA A 84 -14.94 13.00 2.83
N GLY A 85 -14.09 12.83 3.86
CA GLY A 85 -14.41 12.10 5.07
C GLY A 85 -14.84 12.98 6.23
N THR A 86 -15.21 12.34 7.36
CA THR A 86 -15.50 13.03 8.61
C THR A 86 -14.27 12.98 9.54
N ARG A 87 -14.10 14.02 10.36
CA ARG A 87 -13.04 14.03 11.41
C ARG A 87 -13.14 12.84 12.37
N PRO A 88 -14.34 12.43 12.83
CA PRO A 88 -14.48 11.21 13.65
C PRO A 88 -13.96 9.94 12.98
N ASP A 89 -14.13 9.80 11.67
CA ASP A 89 -13.60 8.62 10.95
C ASP A 89 -12.07 8.58 10.97
N VAL A 90 -11.43 9.73 10.73
CA VAL A 90 -9.97 9.84 10.80
C VAL A 90 -9.45 9.70 12.24
N LEU A 91 -10.12 10.30 13.23
CA LEU A 91 -9.75 10.18 14.64
C LEU A 91 -9.73 8.72 15.12
N ARG A 92 -10.63 7.88 14.63
CA ARG A 92 -10.62 6.43 14.93
C ARG A 92 -9.38 5.71 14.39
N LEU A 93 -8.80 6.20 13.30
CA LEU A 93 -7.55 5.68 12.74
C LEU A 93 -6.34 6.21 13.50
N ALA A 94 -6.38 7.48 13.92
CA ALA A 94 -5.28 8.21 14.52
C ALA A 94 -5.06 7.86 16.00
N ILE A 95 -6.14 7.70 16.77
CA ILE A 95 -6.06 7.53 18.22
C ILE A 95 -6.68 6.18 18.62
N PRO A 96 -5.89 5.23 19.12
CA PRO A 96 -6.40 3.92 19.50
C PRO A 96 -7.42 4.01 20.66
N PRO A 97 -8.32 3.00 20.79
CA PRO A 97 -9.22 2.92 21.93
C PRO A 97 -8.48 2.99 23.26
N ARG A 98 -9.03 3.75 24.22
CA ARG A 98 -8.44 3.94 25.55
C ARG A 98 -8.39 2.61 26.32
N HIS A 99 -7.27 2.39 27.01
CA HIS A 99 -7.11 1.31 27.96
C HIS A 99 -6.70 1.88 29.33
N ALA A 100 -7.66 1.99 30.26
CA ALA A 100 -7.49 2.72 31.54
C ALA A 100 -6.31 2.22 32.41
N ARG A 101 -6.04 0.89 32.43
CA ARG A 101 -4.90 0.36 33.18
C ARG A 101 -3.55 0.74 32.55
N ALA A 102 -3.47 0.76 31.22
CA ALA A 102 -2.24 1.15 30.53
C ALA A 102 -1.92 2.64 30.72
N GLU A 103 -2.93 3.48 30.85
CA GLU A 103 -2.78 4.91 31.06
C GLU A 103 -2.22 5.27 32.45
N LYS A 104 -2.55 4.47 33.47
CA LYS A 104 -2.04 4.63 34.83
C LYS A 104 -0.57 4.24 35.02
N THR A 105 0.06 3.63 34.03
CA THR A 105 1.48 3.29 34.09
C THR A 105 2.28 4.60 34.03
N GLU A 106 3.13 4.81 35.02
CA GLU A 106 4.01 5.98 35.07
C GLU A 106 4.87 6.08 33.80
N ALA A 107 5.02 7.29 33.31
CA ALA A 107 5.91 7.57 32.20
C ALA A 107 7.36 7.40 32.68
N ALA A 108 8.14 6.55 32.05
CA ALA A 108 9.58 6.57 32.26
C ALA A 108 10.13 7.90 31.75
N THR A 109 11.14 8.45 32.43
CA THR A 109 11.81 9.67 31.98
C THR A 109 12.45 9.39 30.62
N PRO A 110 12.22 10.23 29.60
CA PRO A 110 12.88 10.08 28.32
C PRO A 110 14.39 10.19 28.48
N LEU A 111 15.12 9.12 28.20
CA LEU A 111 16.57 9.14 28.15
C LEU A 111 17.01 9.53 26.73
N LEU A 112 18.11 10.25 26.62
CA LEU A 112 18.77 10.42 25.33
C LEU A 112 19.28 9.02 24.90
N PRO A 113 18.80 8.49 23.76
CA PRO A 113 19.19 7.16 23.33
C PRO A 113 20.68 7.12 22.96
N VAL A 114 21.34 6.03 23.27
CA VAL A 114 22.66 5.71 22.70
C VAL A 114 22.44 5.35 21.24
N ILE A 115 23.22 5.94 20.35
CA ILE A 115 23.15 5.75 18.91
C ILE A 115 24.54 5.41 18.41
N ASP A 116 24.66 4.29 17.72
CA ASP A 116 25.91 3.93 17.07
C ASP A 116 26.22 4.89 15.93
N PRO A 117 27.49 5.25 15.68
CA PRO A 117 27.87 6.05 14.55
C PRO A 117 27.37 5.44 13.24
N VAL A 118 26.74 6.24 12.41
CA VAL A 118 26.23 5.79 11.11
C VAL A 118 27.37 5.74 10.11
N ASP A 119 27.67 4.55 9.61
CA ASP A 119 28.57 4.38 8.45
C ASP A 119 27.85 4.84 7.18
N PRO A 120 28.31 5.89 6.50
CA PRO A 120 27.67 6.39 5.29
C PRO A 120 27.89 5.49 4.06
N ALA A 121 28.76 4.48 4.12
CA ALA A 121 29.18 3.67 2.97
C ALA A 121 28.01 3.05 2.20
N GLY A 122 26.96 2.64 2.91
CA GLY A 122 25.75 2.12 2.30
C GLY A 122 25.01 3.17 1.47
N TRP A 123 24.87 4.38 1.98
CA TRP A 123 24.22 5.49 1.30
C TRP A 123 25.11 6.17 0.25
N ALA A 124 26.44 6.09 0.37
CA ALA A 124 27.39 6.60 -0.62
C ALA A 124 27.25 5.91 -2.01
N ARG A 125 26.59 4.75 -2.05
CA ARG A 125 26.25 4.04 -3.30
C ARG A 125 25.18 4.75 -4.13
N TYR A 126 24.42 5.66 -3.51
CA TYR A 126 23.37 6.45 -4.14
C TYR A 126 23.85 7.86 -4.44
N GLY A 127 23.44 8.42 -5.57
CA GLY A 127 23.70 9.82 -5.86
C GLY A 127 23.12 10.72 -4.76
N ARG A 128 23.95 11.55 -4.15
CA ARG A 128 23.58 12.43 -3.02
C ARG A 128 23.19 11.71 -1.72
N GLY A 129 23.49 10.41 -1.56
CA GLY A 129 23.11 9.66 -0.36
C GLY A 129 23.75 10.17 0.93
N GLU A 130 25.03 10.54 0.89
CA GLU A 130 25.73 11.13 2.05
C GLU A 130 25.15 12.50 2.44
N GLN A 131 24.91 13.37 1.44
CA GLN A 131 24.28 14.68 1.66
C GLN A 131 22.86 14.55 2.22
N PHE A 132 22.18 13.47 1.84
CA PHE A 132 20.88 13.15 2.38
C PHE A 132 20.96 12.80 3.87
N LEU A 133 21.88 11.93 4.30
CA LEU A 133 22.10 11.63 5.72
C LEU A 133 22.46 12.88 6.53
N GLU A 134 23.31 13.75 5.99
CA GLU A 134 23.65 15.02 6.64
C GLU A 134 22.42 15.91 6.80
N ALA A 135 21.59 16.03 5.77
CA ALA A 135 20.35 16.78 5.85
C ALA A 135 19.42 16.25 6.95
N LEU A 136 19.38 14.92 7.17
CA LEU A 136 18.58 14.34 8.25
C LEU A 136 19.12 14.68 9.64
N ARG A 137 20.45 14.70 9.83
CA ARG A 137 21.08 15.10 11.11
C ARG A 137 20.78 16.56 11.45
N GLU A 138 20.78 17.41 10.43
CA GLU A 138 20.52 18.85 10.58
C GLU A 138 19.02 19.18 10.67
N GLY A 139 18.12 18.20 10.47
CA GLY A 139 16.67 18.40 10.45
C GLY A 139 16.17 19.19 9.24
N ARG A 140 16.93 19.22 8.15
CA ARG A 140 16.49 19.82 6.89
C ARG A 140 15.36 19.01 6.26
N ALA A 141 14.38 19.68 5.67
CA ALA A 141 13.22 19.08 5.01
C ALA A 141 13.59 18.40 3.67
N ALA A 142 14.56 17.47 3.70
CA ALA A 142 14.99 16.72 2.53
C ALA A 142 13.94 15.68 2.16
N ARG A 143 13.41 15.74 0.93
CA ARG A 143 12.39 14.82 0.43
C ARG A 143 12.95 14.00 -0.71
N ALA A 144 12.83 12.68 -0.60
CA ALA A 144 13.45 11.78 -1.54
C ALA A 144 12.55 10.62 -1.95
N VAL A 145 12.67 10.20 -3.20
CA VAL A 145 12.19 8.91 -3.69
C VAL A 145 13.39 8.01 -3.86
N TRP A 146 13.49 7.00 -3.01
CA TRP A 146 14.63 6.11 -2.93
C TRP A 146 14.38 4.80 -3.66
N GLN A 147 15.25 4.52 -4.65
CA GLN A 147 15.26 3.26 -5.39
C GLN A 147 16.27 2.31 -4.77
N ALA A 148 15.82 1.37 -3.93
CA ALA A 148 16.70 0.41 -3.26
C ALA A 148 17.44 -0.50 -4.26
N LEU A 149 18.71 -0.79 -3.97
CA LEU A 149 19.52 -1.71 -4.76
C LEU A 149 19.09 -3.17 -4.49
N PRO A 150 19.10 -4.03 -5.52
CA PRO A 150 18.86 -5.47 -5.31
C PRO A 150 19.95 -6.08 -4.44
N GLY A 151 19.59 -7.09 -3.65
CA GLY A 151 20.50 -7.74 -2.69
C GLY A 151 20.84 -6.89 -1.47
N GLU A 152 20.40 -5.63 -1.41
CA GLU A 152 20.60 -4.78 -0.26
C GLU A 152 19.55 -5.05 0.82
N GLN A 153 19.99 -5.02 2.07
CA GLN A 153 19.09 -5.07 3.22
C GLN A 153 18.47 -3.68 3.42
N TRP A 154 17.31 -3.44 2.83
CA TRP A 154 16.61 -2.16 2.92
C TRP A 154 16.35 -1.70 4.36
N CYS A 155 16.17 -2.66 5.29
CA CYS A 155 16.02 -2.37 6.71
C CYS A 155 17.23 -1.66 7.29
N ASP A 156 18.45 -2.04 6.87
CA ASP A 156 19.68 -1.39 7.32
C ASP A 156 19.77 0.05 6.85
N ARG A 157 19.39 0.29 5.57
CA ARG A 157 19.37 1.66 5.02
C ARG A 157 18.36 2.55 5.75
N ILE A 158 17.18 2.04 6.05
CA ILE A 158 16.17 2.77 6.82
C ILE A 158 16.65 3.00 8.25
N ALA A 159 17.25 2.00 8.90
CA ALA A 159 17.78 2.12 10.26
C ALA A 159 18.91 3.16 10.33
N GLU A 160 19.78 3.25 9.33
CA GLU A 160 20.83 4.27 9.23
C GLU A 160 20.26 5.67 9.04
N ALA A 161 19.28 5.84 8.16
CA ALA A 161 18.59 7.11 7.99
C ALA A 161 17.88 7.55 9.28
N ALA A 162 17.23 6.59 9.96
CA ALA A 162 16.61 6.84 11.25
C ALA A 162 17.63 7.24 12.32
N ALA A 163 18.75 6.50 12.44
CA ALA A 163 19.83 6.82 13.37
C ALA A 163 20.43 8.21 13.11
N ALA A 164 20.61 8.59 11.85
CA ALA A 164 21.07 9.92 11.47
C ALA A 164 20.10 11.02 11.94
N ALA A 165 18.80 10.87 11.74
CA ALA A 165 17.81 11.84 12.21
C ALA A 165 17.73 11.88 13.76
N VAL A 166 17.75 10.72 14.42
CA VAL A 166 17.69 10.63 15.89
C VAL A 166 18.95 11.24 16.53
N SER A 167 20.13 11.08 15.91
CA SER A 167 21.37 11.74 16.39
C SER A 167 21.29 13.26 16.33
N GLY A 168 20.51 13.82 15.40
CA GLY A 168 20.17 15.25 15.35
C GLY A 168 19.10 15.69 16.36
N GLY A 169 18.58 14.76 17.17
CA GLY A 169 17.54 15.04 18.18
C GLY A 169 16.12 15.05 17.63
N TYR A 170 15.90 14.46 16.44
CA TYR A 170 14.59 14.40 15.78
C TYR A 170 13.93 13.02 15.98
N GLY A 171 12.60 13.03 15.97
CA GLY A 171 11.83 11.81 15.93
C GLY A 171 11.68 11.27 14.50
N VAL A 172 11.50 9.97 14.36
CA VAL A 172 11.35 9.27 13.08
C VAL A 172 10.11 8.38 13.08
N LEU A 173 9.40 8.40 11.98
CA LEU A 173 8.26 7.53 11.72
C LEU A 173 8.51 6.71 10.46
N ALA A 174 8.52 5.38 10.57
CA ALA A 174 8.65 4.45 9.46
C ALA A 174 7.36 3.64 9.30
N VAL A 175 6.74 3.74 8.13
CA VAL A 175 5.53 3.01 7.76
C VAL A 175 5.89 1.91 6.77
N VAL A 176 5.54 0.68 7.10
CA VAL A 176 5.85 -0.51 6.31
C VAL A 176 4.57 -1.35 6.08
N PRO A 177 4.53 -2.22 5.04
CA PRO A 177 3.34 -2.96 4.67
C PRO A 177 2.80 -3.92 5.73
N ASP A 178 3.65 -4.74 6.32
CA ASP A 178 3.22 -5.86 7.17
C ASP A 178 4.05 -6.07 8.43
N GLN A 179 3.68 -7.11 9.23
CA GLN A 179 4.35 -7.43 10.48
C GLN A 179 5.78 -7.94 10.30
N ARG A 180 6.08 -8.64 9.20
CA ARG A 180 7.44 -9.16 8.93
C ARG A 180 8.40 -8.03 8.63
N ASP A 181 7.91 -7.02 7.91
CA ASP A 181 8.67 -5.80 7.65
C ASP A 181 8.91 -5.01 8.93
N ILE A 182 7.91 -4.94 9.84
CA ILE A 182 8.09 -4.36 11.18
C ILE A 182 9.18 -5.09 11.93
N ASP A 183 9.11 -6.42 12.01
CA ASP A 183 10.06 -7.24 12.78
C ASP A 183 11.48 -7.12 12.22
N ALA A 184 11.63 -7.14 10.89
CA ALA A 184 12.91 -6.98 10.22
C ALA A 184 13.53 -5.59 10.44
N LEU A 185 12.73 -4.54 10.28
CA LEU A 185 13.19 -3.17 10.50
C LEU A 185 13.47 -2.90 11.98
N PHE A 186 12.66 -3.45 12.89
CA PHE A 186 12.88 -3.33 14.32
C PHE A 186 14.22 -3.94 14.73
N ALA A 187 14.54 -5.14 14.22
CA ALA A 187 15.83 -5.78 14.48
C ALA A 187 17.01 -4.95 13.96
N ALA A 188 16.91 -4.43 12.72
CA ALA A 188 17.96 -3.57 12.16
C ALA A 188 18.11 -2.24 12.91
N ALA A 189 17.00 -1.65 13.34
CA ALA A 189 16.98 -0.39 14.07
C ALA A 189 17.58 -0.55 15.48
N THR A 190 17.22 -1.60 16.22
CA THR A 190 17.72 -1.85 17.59
C THR A 190 19.17 -2.30 17.63
N ALA A 191 19.75 -2.68 16.50
CA ALA A 191 21.20 -2.87 16.37
C ALA A 191 21.98 -1.54 16.30
N ARG A 192 21.31 -0.38 16.16
CA ARG A 192 21.93 0.95 15.99
C ARG A 192 21.41 2.01 16.97
N ILE A 193 20.19 1.85 17.42
CA ILE A 193 19.49 2.79 18.31
C ILE A 193 19.06 2.01 19.54
N ASP A 194 19.25 2.57 20.74
CA ASP A 194 18.80 1.96 21.99
C ASP A 194 17.34 1.47 21.86
N GLN A 195 17.14 0.20 22.19
CA GLN A 195 15.84 -0.48 22.07
C GLN A 195 14.72 0.25 22.82
N SER A 196 15.03 0.93 23.92
CA SER A 196 14.03 1.69 24.69
C SER A 196 13.44 2.87 23.92
N ALA A 197 14.18 3.39 22.93
CA ALA A 197 13.76 4.49 22.07
C ALA A 197 13.05 4.05 20.79
N VAL A 198 12.93 2.73 20.53
CA VAL A 198 12.28 2.16 19.33
C VAL A 198 10.96 1.51 19.69
N VAL A 199 9.88 1.95 19.06
CA VAL A 199 8.53 1.41 19.29
C VAL A 199 7.93 0.84 18.02
N ALA A 200 7.46 -0.40 18.09
CA ALA A 200 6.69 -1.05 17.03
C ALA A 200 5.18 -0.92 17.29
N LEU A 201 4.42 -0.35 16.34
CA LEU A 201 2.97 -0.22 16.36
C LEU A 201 2.35 -1.11 15.29
N SER A 202 1.71 -2.20 15.70
CA SER A 202 1.03 -3.10 14.77
C SER A 202 -0.39 -3.45 15.22
N ALA A 203 -1.20 -3.91 14.26
CA ALA A 203 -2.58 -4.34 14.52
C ALA A 203 -2.64 -5.67 15.31
N GLY A 204 -1.60 -6.51 15.24
CA GLY A 204 -1.51 -7.78 15.95
C GLY A 204 -1.31 -7.65 17.46
N LEU A 205 -1.02 -6.44 17.96
CA LEU A 205 -0.93 -6.18 19.39
C LEU A 205 -2.33 -6.18 20.01
N GLY A 206 -2.46 -6.83 21.17
CA GLY A 206 -3.68 -6.71 21.97
C GLY A 206 -3.95 -5.25 22.41
N PRO A 207 -5.22 -4.88 22.71
CA PRO A 207 -5.61 -3.49 22.97
C PRO A 207 -4.77 -2.77 24.03
N SER A 208 -4.44 -3.46 25.12
CA SER A 208 -3.62 -2.90 26.21
C SER A 208 -2.19 -2.59 25.77
N ALA A 209 -1.54 -3.54 25.09
CA ALA A 209 -0.17 -3.36 24.61
C ALA A 209 -0.10 -2.28 23.54
N ARG A 210 -1.06 -2.25 22.62
CA ARG A 210 -1.15 -1.23 21.59
C ARG A 210 -1.31 0.18 22.18
N TYR A 211 -2.21 0.36 23.14
CA TYR A 211 -2.43 1.65 23.79
C TYR A 211 -1.22 2.09 24.62
N ARG A 212 -0.58 1.17 25.36
CA ARG A 212 0.64 1.46 26.12
C ARG A 212 1.78 1.94 25.22
N ARG A 213 2.04 1.23 24.11
CA ARG A 213 3.08 1.63 23.16
C ARG A 213 2.75 2.97 22.48
N TRP A 214 1.50 3.19 22.17
CA TRP A 214 1.06 4.47 21.59
C TRP A 214 1.23 5.61 22.60
N LEU A 215 0.92 5.40 23.89
CA LEU A 215 1.17 6.37 24.95
C LEU A 215 2.67 6.66 25.16
N SER A 216 3.54 5.66 25.05
CA SER A 216 4.98 5.93 25.14
C SER A 216 5.48 6.83 24.00
N VAL A 217 4.88 6.73 22.80
CA VAL A 217 5.14 7.68 21.71
C VAL A 217 4.64 9.07 22.07
N LEU A 218 3.39 9.20 22.50
CA LEU A 218 2.79 10.48 22.90
C LEU A 218 3.59 11.20 23.97
N ARG A 219 4.13 10.45 24.93
CA ARG A 219 4.92 10.94 26.07
C ARG A 219 6.39 11.19 25.74
N GLY A 220 6.78 11.15 24.47
CA GLY A 220 8.14 11.44 24.00
C GLY A 220 9.20 10.39 24.34
N GLN A 221 8.81 9.19 24.81
CA GLN A 221 9.73 8.11 25.16
C GLN A 221 10.30 7.39 23.93
N ALA A 222 9.58 7.43 22.79
CA ALA A 222 10.01 6.83 21.54
C ALA A 222 10.60 7.88 20.59
N ARG A 223 11.77 7.58 20.03
CA ARG A 223 12.41 8.39 18.98
C ARG A 223 12.20 7.80 17.60
N LEU A 224 12.10 6.49 17.48
CA LEU A 224 11.76 5.79 16.25
C LEU A 224 10.47 4.99 16.44
N VAL A 225 9.48 5.30 15.63
CA VAL A 225 8.21 4.56 15.56
C VAL A 225 8.16 3.81 14.24
N ILE A 226 8.01 2.48 14.31
CA ILE A 226 7.85 1.59 13.17
C ILE A 226 6.44 1.02 13.21
N GLY A 227 5.71 1.05 12.11
CA GLY A 227 4.37 0.45 12.11
C GLY A 227 3.75 0.32 10.75
N THR A 228 2.54 -0.27 10.71
CA THR A 228 1.75 -0.35 9.49
C THR A 228 0.98 0.95 9.24
N ARG A 229 0.16 1.00 8.19
CA ARG A 229 -0.54 2.21 7.71
C ARG A 229 -1.09 3.15 8.80
N SER A 230 -1.68 2.61 9.88
CA SER A 230 -2.26 3.45 10.95
C SER A 230 -1.20 4.18 11.79
N ALA A 231 0.05 3.72 11.78
CA ALA A 231 1.15 4.37 12.50
C ALA A 231 1.48 5.76 11.91
N VAL A 232 1.06 6.04 10.68
CA VAL A 232 1.26 7.35 10.04
C VAL A 232 0.70 8.51 10.88
N PHE A 233 -0.27 8.25 11.76
CA PHE A 233 -0.86 9.23 12.68
C PHE A 233 -0.18 9.28 14.06
N ALA A 234 0.82 8.44 14.36
CA ALA A 234 1.43 8.38 15.67
C ALA A 234 2.02 9.75 16.10
N PRO A 235 1.78 10.22 17.34
CA PRO A 235 2.18 11.54 17.81
C PRO A 235 3.68 11.59 18.19
N VAL A 236 4.56 11.44 17.19
CA VAL A 236 6.01 11.42 17.38
C VAL A 236 6.52 12.82 17.70
N GLU A 237 7.18 12.98 18.85
CA GLU A 237 7.75 14.25 19.27
C GLU A 237 8.87 14.72 18.32
N ARG A 238 8.88 16.01 17.97
CA ARG A 238 9.88 16.63 17.07
C ARG A 238 10.12 15.80 15.79
N LEU A 239 9.05 15.35 15.15
CA LEU A 239 9.14 14.55 13.94
C LEU A 239 9.99 15.24 12.86
N GLY A 240 11.16 14.67 12.54
CA GLY A 240 12.09 15.16 11.54
C GLY A 240 12.15 14.31 10.28
N LEU A 241 11.67 13.05 10.33
CA LEU A 241 11.71 12.15 9.19
C LEU A 241 10.49 11.22 9.16
N VAL A 242 9.83 11.17 8.00
CA VAL A 242 8.78 10.19 7.70
C VAL A 242 9.24 9.28 6.56
N ILE A 243 9.16 7.97 6.76
CA ILE A 243 9.55 6.96 5.77
C ILE A 243 8.33 6.12 5.42
N VAL A 244 8.10 5.88 4.13
CA VAL A 244 7.15 4.89 3.63
C VAL A 244 7.91 3.91 2.76
N TRP A 245 7.91 2.64 3.16
CA TRP A 245 8.53 1.57 2.40
C TRP A 245 7.50 0.82 1.57
N ASP A 246 7.86 0.54 0.30
CA ASP A 246 7.06 -0.20 -0.68
C ASP A 246 5.64 0.39 -0.85
N ASP A 247 5.60 1.69 -1.17
CA ASP A 247 4.38 2.51 -1.21
C ASP A 247 3.30 2.01 -2.20
N GLY A 248 3.65 1.13 -3.11
CA GLY A 248 2.74 0.43 -4.00
C GLY A 248 2.03 -0.79 -3.39
N ASP A 249 2.27 -1.12 -2.11
CA ASP A 249 1.57 -2.24 -1.47
C ASP A 249 0.14 -1.87 -1.07
N ASP A 250 -0.83 -2.69 -1.49
CA ASP A 250 -2.26 -2.47 -1.25
C ASP A 250 -2.61 -2.37 0.26
N THR A 251 -1.79 -2.96 1.13
CA THR A 251 -2.00 -2.92 2.59
C THR A 251 -1.80 -1.54 3.19
N LEU A 252 -1.14 -0.62 2.47
CA LEU A 252 -0.96 0.77 2.86
C LEU A 252 -2.21 1.64 2.63
N ALA A 253 -3.19 1.16 1.87
CA ALA A 253 -4.49 1.78 1.74
C ALA A 253 -5.42 1.35 2.89
N GLU A 254 -6.11 2.29 3.53
CA GLU A 254 -7.08 1.99 4.59
C GLU A 254 -8.40 1.48 3.99
N PRO A 255 -8.88 0.28 4.40
CA PRO A 255 -10.11 -0.29 3.85
C PRO A 255 -11.41 0.31 4.44
N ARG A 256 -11.32 1.24 5.39
CA ARG A 256 -12.45 1.91 6.04
C ARG A 256 -12.49 3.39 5.67
N ALA A 257 -13.69 3.96 5.69
CA ALA A 257 -13.85 5.39 5.48
C ALA A 257 -12.91 6.21 6.39
N PRO A 258 -12.30 7.26 5.84
CA PRO A 258 -12.43 7.82 4.50
C PRO A 258 -11.45 7.24 3.46
N TYR A 259 -10.88 6.05 3.68
CA TYR A 259 -9.99 5.29 2.78
C TYR A 259 -8.64 5.96 2.46
N PRO A 260 -7.96 6.61 3.41
CA PRO A 260 -6.70 7.27 3.12
C PRO A 260 -5.60 6.26 2.78
N HIS A 261 -4.70 6.67 1.90
CA HIS A 261 -3.46 5.94 1.64
C HIS A 261 -2.33 6.47 2.53
N ALA A 262 -1.56 5.58 3.17
CA ALA A 262 -0.52 5.97 4.13
C ALA A 262 0.57 6.88 3.51
N ARG A 263 0.95 6.67 2.24
CA ARG A 263 1.85 7.58 1.49
C ARG A 263 1.32 9.00 1.47
N GLU A 264 0.05 9.19 1.11
CA GLU A 264 -0.56 10.52 1.00
C GLU A 264 -0.63 11.22 2.37
N VAL A 265 -0.99 10.47 3.41
CA VAL A 265 -0.99 10.99 4.78
C VAL A 265 0.42 11.36 5.24
N ALA A 266 1.43 10.54 4.92
CA ALA A 266 2.85 10.82 5.21
C ALA A 266 3.32 12.11 4.51
N MET A 267 2.92 12.31 3.25
CA MET A 267 3.25 13.53 2.49
C MET A 267 2.58 14.78 3.07
N LEU A 268 1.27 14.70 3.41
CA LEU A 268 0.57 15.78 4.09
C LEU A 268 1.28 16.16 5.39
N ARG A 269 1.66 15.15 6.18
CA ARG A 269 2.35 15.34 7.45
C ARG A 269 3.73 15.97 7.27
N ALA A 270 4.52 15.47 6.32
CA ALA A 270 5.84 16.03 5.99
C ALA A 270 5.74 17.48 5.49
N HIS A 271 4.68 17.82 4.76
CA HIS A 271 4.40 19.16 4.31
C HIS A 271 4.05 20.09 5.48
N GLN A 272 3.11 19.67 6.34
CA GLN A 272 2.64 20.47 7.49
C GLN A 272 3.75 20.74 8.51
N LEU A 273 4.61 19.76 8.77
CA LEU A 273 5.70 19.83 9.75
C LEU A 273 7.02 20.33 9.15
N ARG A 274 7.08 20.52 7.83
CA ARG A 274 8.31 20.88 7.09
C ARG A 274 9.47 19.94 7.44
N CYS A 275 9.21 18.63 7.53
CA CYS A 275 10.22 17.64 7.84
C CYS A 275 10.65 16.84 6.59
N ALA A 276 11.70 16.03 6.74
CA ALA A 276 12.17 15.14 5.71
C ALA A 276 11.17 14.00 5.43
N ALA A 277 11.15 13.52 4.19
CA ALA A 277 10.33 12.39 3.78
C ALA A 277 11.07 11.47 2.81
N VAL A 278 10.90 10.16 2.97
CA VAL A 278 11.42 9.14 2.06
C VAL A 278 10.29 8.22 1.64
N ILE A 279 10.14 8.06 0.33
CA ILE A 279 9.34 6.99 -0.27
C ILE A 279 10.32 6.04 -0.92
N GLY A 280 10.42 4.81 -0.40
CA GLY A 280 11.41 3.84 -0.83
C GLY A 280 10.82 2.52 -1.27
N GLY A 281 11.50 1.84 -2.20
CA GLY A 281 11.11 0.51 -2.68
C GLY A 281 12.10 -0.07 -3.68
N TYR A 282 11.93 -1.34 -4.02
CA TYR A 282 12.66 -1.96 -5.13
C TYR A 282 12.10 -1.60 -6.50
N ALA A 283 10.82 -1.25 -6.56
CA ALA A 283 10.16 -0.67 -7.71
C ALA A 283 9.77 0.79 -7.42
N ARG A 284 9.25 1.48 -8.40
CA ARG A 284 8.76 2.85 -8.30
C ARG A 284 7.31 2.91 -8.73
N THR A 285 6.44 3.51 -7.90
CA THR A 285 5.08 3.79 -8.28
C THR A 285 5.00 5.05 -9.16
N THR A 286 3.96 5.15 -9.97
CA THR A 286 3.71 6.36 -10.77
C THR A 286 3.47 7.57 -9.88
N GLU A 287 2.85 7.40 -8.71
CA GLU A 287 2.66 8.48 -7.73
C GLU A 287 4.00 8.98 -7.16
N ALA A 288 4.87 8.06 -6.74
CA ALA A 288 6.20 8.44 -6.26
C ALA A 288 7.01 9.12 -7.38
N HIS A 289 6.87 8.63 -8.61
CA HIS A 289 7.52 9.26 -9.77
C HIS A 289 6.96 10.67 -10.05
N ALA A 290 5.65 10.87 -9.95
CA ALA A 290 5.02 12.18 -10.11
C ALA A 290 5.52 13.22 -9.08
N LEU A 291 5.91 12.79 -7.86
CA LEU A 291 6.55 13.67 -6.88
C LEU A 291 7.92 14.15 -7.32
N VAL A 292 8.69 13.31 -8.00
CA VAL A 292 9.99 13.71 -8.57
C VAL A 292 9.78 14.66 -9.75
N ARG A 293 8.87 14.34 -10.65
CA ARG A 293 8.52 15.18 -11.82
C ARG A 293 8.01 16.56 -11.42
N SER A 294 7.24 16.67 -10.34
CA SER A 294 6.76 17.96 -9.80
C SER A 294 7.82 18.74 -9.01
N GLY A 295 9.00 18.19 -8.77
CA GLY A 295 10.04 18.80 -7.94
C GLY A 295 9.74 18.79 -6.44
N TRP A 296 8.70 18.06 -5.99
CA TRP A 296 8.39 17.93 -4.56
C TRP A 296 9.41 17.06 -3.83
N ALA A 297 9.95 16.05 -4.50
CA ALA A 297 11.00 15.16 -4.00
C ALA A 297 12.15 15.03 -5.00
N HIS A 298 13.32 14.60 -4.53
CA HIS A 298 14.50 14.31 -5.35
C HIS A 298 14.71 12.81 -5.49
N ASP A 299 15.34 12.39 -6.59
CA ASP A 299 15.77 11.02 -6.79
C ASP A 299 16.95 10.65 -5.89
N LEU A 300 16.83 9.52 -5.19
CA LEU A 300 17.92 8.78 -4.56
C LEU A 300 18.09 7.44 -5.30
N VAL A 301 18.80 7.49 -6.41
CA VAL A 301 19.02 6.35 -7.31
C VAL A 301 20.54 6.11 -7.42
N ALA A 302 20.93 4.84 -7.40
CA ALA A 302 22.33 4.47 -7.62
C ALA A 302 22.70 4.60 -9.10
N PRO A 303 23.97 4.92 -9.42
CA PRO A 303 24.48 4.93 -10.78
C PRO A 303 24.28 3.57 -11.48
N ARG A 304 23.99 3.59 -12.77
CA ARG A 304 23.73 2.36 -13.57
C ARG A 304 24.80 1.26 -13.44
N PRO A 305 26.12 1.56 -13.37
CA PRO A 305 27.14 0.52 -13.12
C PRO A 305 26.94 -0.19 -11.79
N VAL A 306 26.58 0.53 -10.71
CA VAL A 306 26.32 -0.03 -9.38
C VAL A 306 25.08 -0.91 -9.42
N VAL A 307 23.98 -0.42 -9.99
CA VAL A 307 22.74 -1.20 -10.18
C VAL A 307 23.04 -2.51 -10.92
N ARG A 308 23.79 -2.43 -12.03
CA ARG A 308 24.14 -3.59 -12.84
C ARG A 308 25.02 -4.60 -12.10
N ALA A 309 25.94 -4.13 -11.26
CA ALA A 309 26.79 -5.01 -10.45
C ALA A 309 25.99 -5.79 -9.40
N CYS A 310 24.98 -5.16 -8.79
CA CYS A 310 24.14 -5.77 -7.74
C CYS A 310 23.00 -6.62 -8.30
N SER A 311 22.56 -6.37 -9.54
CA SER A 311 21.40 -7.07 -10.11
C SER A 311 21.72 -8.50 -10.55
N PRO A 312 20.77 -9.44 -10.37
CA PRO A 312 20.84 -10.75 -11.02
C PRO A 312 20.76 -10.62 -12.54
N ARG A 313 21.12 -11.68 -13.24
CA ARG A 313 20.86 -11.78 -14.68
C ARG A 313 19.39 -12.13 -14.90
N VAL A 314 18.64 -11.25 -15.54
CA VAL A 314 17.25 -11.54 -15.89
C VAL A 314 17.18 -12.10 -17.31
N VAL A 315 16.46 -13.21 -17.49
CA VAL A 315 16.16 -13.86 -18.77
C VAL A 315 14.64 -13.96 -18.94
N ALA A 316 14.15 -13.68 -20.13
CA ALA A 316 12.74 -13.80 -20.49
C ALA A 316 12.56 -14.74 -21.68
N LEU A 317 11.33 -15.08 -22.05
CA LEU A 317 11.05 -15.85 -23.24
C LEU A 317 11.36 -14.99 -24.48
N GLU A 318 12.24 -15.49 -25.32
CA GLU A 318 12.60 -14.82 -26.57
C GLU A 318 11.46 -14.98 -27.60
N ASP A 319 11.25 -13.92 -28.41
CA ASP A 319 10.34 -13.91 -29.53
C ASP A 319 11.15 -14.11 -30.81
N GLY A 320 10.89 -15.20 -31.54
CA GLY A 320 11.54 -15.43 -32.83
C GLY A 320 11.83 -16.89 -33.17
N GLY A 321 11.91 -17.22 -34.46
CA GLY A 321 12.01 -18.57 -35.00
C GLY A 321 13.18 -19.40 -34.45
N TYR A 322 14.33 -18.79 -34.17
CA TYR A 322 15.49 -19.48 -33.58
C TYR A 322 15.25 -20.00 -32.16
N ALA A 323 14.46 -19.28 -31.34
CA ALA A 323 14.10 -19.73 -29.99
C ALA A 323 13.04 -20.84 -30.03
N GLU A 324 12.10 -20.77 -30.97
CA GLU A 324 11.07 -21.80 -31.20
C GLU A 324 11.65 -23.10 -31.77
N GLU A 325 12.68 -23.03 -32.63
CA GLU A 325 13.39 -24.22 -33.10
C GLU A 325 14.14 -24.96 -31.98
N ARG A 326 14.65 -24.23 -30.98
CA ARG A 326 15.36 -24.81 -29.82
C ARG A 326 14.44 -25.35 -28.72
N ASP A 327 13.29 -24.75 -28.53
CA ASP A 327 12.30 -25.13 -27.52
C ASP A 327 10.87 -24.86 -28.02
N PRO A 328 10.32 -25.73 -28.91
CA PRO A 328 8.97 -25.56 -29.45
C PRO A 328 7.88 -25.48 -28.38
N ALA A 329 8.17 -25.98 -27.16
CA ALA A 329 7.26 -25.97 -26.04
C ALA A 329 7.44 -24.74 -25.13
N ALA A 330 8.44 -23.87 -25.36
CA ALA A 330 8.77 -22.75 -24.47
C ALA A 330 7.58 -21.84 -24.19
N ARG A 331 6.75 -21.57 -25.20
CA ARG A 331 5.54 -20.72 -25.07
C ARG A 331 4.35 -21.45 -24.45
N THR A 332 4.31 -22.78 -24.53
CA THR A 332 3.17 -23.59 -24.09
C THR A 332 3.45 -24.31 -22.77
N ALA A 333 4.72 -24.55 -22.44
CA ALA A 333 5.12 -25.15 -21.19
C ALA A 333 5.02 -24.15 -20.03
N ARG A 334 4.38 -24.55 -18.93
CA ARG A 334 4.32 -23.71 -17.71
C ARG A 334 5.71 -23.54 -17.09
N LEU A 335 6.55 -24.55 -17.24
CA LEU A 335 7.95 -24.59 -16.84
C LEU A 335 8.80 -24.75 -18.10
N PRO A 336 9.10 -23.67 -18.82
CA PRO A 336 9.93 -23.74 -20.03
C PRO A 336 11.36 -24.15 -19.70
N SER A 337 12.09 -24.67 -20.70
CA SER A 337 13.44 -25.17 -20.52
C SER A 337 14.41 -24.13 -19.94
N VAL A 338 14.24 -22.83 -20.26
CA VAL A 338 15.05 -21.74 -19.70
C VAL A 338 14.90 -21.64 -18.19
N ALA A 339 13.68 -21.76 -17.66
CA ALA A 339 13.42 -21.74 -16.23
C ALA A 339 14.01 -22.97 -15.52
N LEU A 340 13.81 -24.17 -16.11
CA LEU A 340 14.36 -25.41 -15.54
C LEU A 340 15.90 -25.42 -15.56
N ARG A 341 16.53 -24.89 -16.60
CA ARG A 341 18.00 -24.75 -16.65
C ARG A 341 18.52 -23.82 -15.57
N ALA A 342 17.88 -22.65 -15.36
CA ALA A 342 18.25 -21.72 -14.29
C ALA A 342 18.15 -22.38 -12.91
N ALA A 343 17.06 -23.11 -12.66
CA ALA A 343 16.85 -23.83 -11.41
C ALA A 343 17.90 -24.93 -11.18
N ARG A 344 18.20 -25.77 -12.19
CA ARG A 344 19.21 -26.83 -12.10
C ARG A 344 20.59 -26.27 -11.79
N ALA A 345 21.01 -25.25 -12.54
CA ALA A 345 22.30 -24.60 -12.32
C ALA A 345 22.42 -24.01 -10.91
N ALA A 346 21.35 -23.47 -10.32
CA ALA A 346 21.36 -22.97 -8.94
C ALA A 346 21.48 -24.14 -7.92
N VAL A 347 20.69 -25.19 -8.07
CA VAL A 347 20.72 -26.37 -7.19
C VAL A 347 22.10 -27.07 -7.26
N GLU A 348 22.69 -27.22 -8.45
CA GLU A 348 24.02 -27.79 -8.66
C GLU A 348 25.13 -26.98 -7.97
N ARG A 349 24.96 -25.66 -7.83
CA ARG A 349 25.87 -24.78 -7.06
C ARG A 349 25.58 -24.82 -5.55
N GLY A 350 24.59 -25.60 -5.09
CA GLY A 350 24.19 -25.65 -3.67
C GLY A 350 23.32 -24.48 -3.22
N ALA A 351 22.80 -23.67 -4.14
CA ALA A 351 21.99 -22.50 -3.83
C ALA A 351 20.48 -22.80 -3.93
N PRO A 352 19.64 -22.15 -3.10
CA PRO A 352 18.20 -22.31 -3.17
C PRO A 352 17.59 -21.61 -4.40
N VAL A 353 16.40 -22.08 -4.81
CA VAL A 353 15.64 -21.54 -5.95
C VAL A 353 14.29 -21.03 -5.45
N LEU A 354 13.97 -19.77 -5.73
CA LEU A 354 12.68 -19.16 -5.48
C LEU A 354 11.74 -19.39 -6.68
N ILE A 355 10.54 -19.85 -6.43
CA ILE A 355 9.50 -20.01 -7.46
C ILE A 355 8.30 -19.16 -7.05
N GLN A 356 8.15 -17.99 -7.67
CA GLN A 356 7.01 -17.10 -7.42
C GLN A 356 5.83 -17.53 -8.30
N VAL A 357 4.67 -17.71 -7.65
CA VAL A 357 3.40 -18.05 -8.32
C VAL A 357 2.29 -17.10 -7.85
N PRO A 358 1.35 -16.69 -8.73
CA PRO A 358 0.26 -15.81 -8.32
C PRO A 358 -0.59 -16.37 -7.18
N ARG A 359 -1.18 -15.53 -6.36
CA ARG A 359 -2.12 -15.95 -5.29
C ARG A 359 -3.38 -16.57 -5.88
N ARG A 360 -3.98 -17.56 -5.19
CA ARG A 360 -5.31 -18.06 -5.52
C ARG A 360 -6.33 -16.93 -5.41
N GLY A 361 -7.26 -16.85 -6.35
CA GLY A 361 -8.28 -15.79 -6.38
C GLY A 361 -7.85 -14.53 -7.15
N TYR A 362 -6.59 -14.42 -7.54
CA TYR A 362 -6.08 -13.26 -8.29
C TYR A 362 -6.68 -13.14 -9.70
N VAL A 363 -7.19 -14.23 -10.28
CA VAL A 363 -7.80 -14.19 -11.60
C VAL A 363 -8.93 -15.21 -11.75
N PRO A 364 -10.16 -14.76 -11.99
CA PRO A 364 -11.19 -15.53 -12.62
C PRO A 364 -11.10 -15.46 -14.16
N ALA A 365 -9.97 -15.04 -14.76
CA ALA A 365 -9.80 -15.02 -16.21
C ALA A 365 -9.47 -16.40 -16.75
N ILE A 366 -9.95 -16.68 -17.96
CA ILE A 366 -9.65 -17.90 -18.70
C ILE A 366 -8.68 -17.61 -19.84
N ALA A 367 -7.84 -18.58 -20.16
CA ALA A 367 -6.92 -18.49 -21.28
C ALA A 367 -7.03 -19.73 -22.17
N CYS A 368 -6.56 -19.61 -23.39
CA CYS A 368 -6.40 -20.71 -24.30
C CYS A 368 -5.48 -21.79 -23.69
N ALA A 369 -5.91 -23.04 -23.65
CA ALA A 369 -5.07 -24.13 -23.17
C ALA A 369 -3.87 -24.40 -24.08
N ARG A 370 -3.96 -24.04 -25.38
CA ARG A 370 -2.94 -24.28 -26.38
C ARG A 370 -1.87 -23.19 -26.44
N CYS A 371 -2.26 -21.91 -26.57
CA CYS A 371 -1.30 -20.80 -26.77
C CYS A 371 -1.25 -19.82 -25.60
N ARG A 372 -2.00 -20.06 -24.53
CA ARG A 372 -2.09 -19.26 -23.29
C ARG A 372 -2.55 -17.81 -23.45
N THR A 373 -2.89 -17.38 -24.63
CA THR A 373 -3.50 -16.06 -24.84
C THR A 373 -4.77 -15.97 -23.99
N VAL A 374 -4.91 -14.86 -23.26
CA VAL A 374 -6.10 -14.55 -22.45
C VAL A 374 -7.33 -14.58 -23.37
N ALA A 375 -8.39 -15.29 -22.94
CA ALA A 375 -9.62 -15.35 -23.71
C ALA A 375 -10.32 -13.98 -23.65
N ARG A 376 -10.63 -13.44 -24.82
CA ARG A 376 -11.25 -12.13 -24.99
C ARG A 376 -12.66 -12.24 -25.58
N CYS A 377 -13.54 -11.37 -25.15
CA CYS A 377 -14.89 -11.23 -25.69
C CYS A 377 -14.81 -10.79 -27.15
N ARG A 378 -15.59 -11.45 -28.02
CA ARG A 378 -15.63 -11.10 -29.45
C ARG A 378 -16.37 -9.78 -29.73
N HIS A 379 -17.16 -9.30 -28.76
CA HIS A 379 -17.95 -8.08 -28.93
C HIS A 379 -17.22 -6.82 -28.46
N CYS A 380 -16.59 -6.86 -27.27
CA CYS A 380 -15.97 -5.67 -26.66
C CYS A 380 -14.50 -5.88 -26.31
N THR A 381 -13.89 -7.01 -26.70
CA THR A 381 -12.52 -7.40 -26.38
C THR A 381 -12.20 -7.53 -24.88
N GLY A 382 -13.20 -7.38 -24.02
CA GLY A 382 -13.09 -7.58 -22.57
C GLY A 382 -12.69 -9.03 -22.23
N PRO A 383 -12.07 -9.29 -21.08
CA PRO A 383 -11.66 -10.64 -20.69
C PRO A 383 -12.87 -11.49 -20.33
N LEU A 384 -12.76 -12.77 -20.67
CA LEU A 384 -13.74 -13.77 -20.34
C LEU A 384 -13.39 -14.46 -19.02
N SER A 385 -14.40 -14.79 -18.21
CA SER A 385 -14.29 -15.56 -16.97
C SER A 385 -15.28 -16.73 -16.95
N LEU A 386 -15.01 -17.76 -16.13
CA LEU A 386 -15.96 -18.83 -15.86
C LEU A 386 -16.64 -18.59 -14.52
N SER A 387 -17.97 -18.61 -14.50
CA SER A 387 -18.77 -18.46 -13.27
C SER A 387 -18.91 -19.77 -12.49
N GLY A 388 -18.50 -20.90 -13.09
CA GLY A 388 -18.58 -22.25 -12.49
C GLY A 388 -18.22 -23.34 -13.48
N ALA A 389 -18.11 -24.58 -13.01
CA ALA A 389 -17.89 -25.75 -13.86
C ALA A 389 -19.13 -25.99 -14.75
N GLY A 390 -18.95 -25.93 -16.07
CA GLY A 390 -20.04 -26.13 -17.05
C GLY A 390 -20.81 -24.85 -17.43
N ALA A 391 -20.52 -23.72 -16.83
CA ALA A 391 -21.07 -22.43 -17.26
C ALA A 391 -20.29 -21.89 -18.47
N GLY A 392 -20.99 -21.25 -19.42
CA GLY A 392 -20.35 -20.51 -20.52
C GLY A 392 -19.42 -19.42 -20.00
N ALA A 393 -18.49 -18.99 -20.83
CA ALA A 393 -17.61 -17.89 -20.49
C ALA A 393 -18.36 -16.57 -20.49
N VAL A 394 -18.27 -15.78 -19.41
CA VAL A 394 -18.93 -14.47 -19.27
C VAL A 394 -17.91 -13.38 -19.48
N CYS A 395 -18.24 -12.39 -20.31
CA CYS A 395 -17.42 -11.19 -20.46
C CYS A 395 -17.56 -10.31 -19.23
N ARG A 396 -16.43 -9.93 -18.66
CA ARG A 396 -16.40 -9.08 -17.45
C ARG A 396 -16.69 -7.60 -17.73
N TRP A 397 -16.64 -7.16 -18.99
CA TRP A 397 -16.94 -5.79 -19.36
C TRP A 397 -18.40 -5.60 -19.77
N CYS A 398 -18.88 -6.42 -20.71
CA CYS A 398 -20.23 -6.23 -21.27
C CYS A 398 -21.25 -7.27 -20.80
N GLY A 399 -20.90 -8.17 -19.87
CA GLY A 399 -21.79 -9.19 -19.30
C GLY A 399 -22.21 -10.29 -20.28
N ARG A 400 -21.86 -10.23 -21.56
CA ARG A 400 -22.28 -11.22 -22.56
C ARG A 400 -21.67 -12.58 -22.26
N ILE A 401 -22.50 -13.62 -22.42
CA ILE A 401 -22.09 -15.01 -22.30
C ILE A 401 -21.61 -15.50 -23.67
N ASP A 402 -20.40 -16.06 -23.71
CA ASP A 402 -19.89 -16.83 -24.85
C ASP A 402 -19.97 -18.32 -24.49
N PRO A 403 -20.94 -19.07 -25.03
CA PRO A 403 -21.14 -20.47 -24.68
C PRO A 403 -20.07 -21.40 -25.26
N ALA A 404 -19.36 -20.98 -26.31
CA ALA A 404 -18.31 -21.73 -26.98
C ALA A 404 -17.13 -20.79 -27.35
N PRO A 405 -16.39 -20.29 -26.35
CA PRO A 405 -15.33 -19.34 -26.60
C PRO A 405 -14.18 -20.01 -27.36
N ARG A 406 -13.67 -19.32 -28.39
CA ARG A 406 -12.51 -19.73 -29.17
C ARG A 406 -11.40 -18.72 -29.05
N CYS A 407 -10.17 -19.22 -29.02
CA CYS A 407 -8.99 -18.36 -28.97
C CYS A 407 -8.88 -17.49 -30.24
N GLY A 408 -8.84 -16.19 -30.09
CA GLY A 408 -8.66 -15.25 -31.21
C GLY A 408 -7.31 -15.37 -31.92
N ARG A 409 -6.29 -15.98 -31.26
CA ARG A 409 -4.93 -16.13 -31.82
C ARG A 409 -4.74 -17.46 -32.57
N CYS A 410 -5.19 -18.60 -32.02
CA CYS A 410 -4.92 -19.91 -32.60
C CYS A 410 -6.17 -20.75 -32.94
N GLY A 411 -7.37 -20.17 -32.79
CA GLY A 411 -8.64 -20.81 -33.10
C GLY A 411 -9.07 -21.95 -32.18
N SER A 412 -8.24 -22.39 -31.22
CA SER A 412 -8.54 -23.50 -30.31
C SER A 412 -9.75 -23.16 -29.41
N ASP A 413 -10.60 -24.17 -29.20
CA ASP A 413 -11.73 -24.14 -28.26
C ASP A 413 -11.35 -24.65 -26.87
N ALA A 414 -10.16 -25.19 -26.72
CA ALA A 414 -9.65 -25.68 -25.45
C ALA A 414 -9.32 -24.46 -24.54
N ILE A 415 -10.16 -24.27 -23.52
CA ILE A 415 -9.98 -23.21 -22.51
C ILE A 415 -9.58 -23.87 -21.20
N ARG A 416 -8.79 -23.16 -20.43
CA ARG A 416 -8.42 -23.55 -19.08
C ARG A 416 -8.64 -22.42 -18.10
N ALA A 417 -9.12 -22.75 -16.91
CA ALA A 417 -8.97 -21.89 -15.74
C ALA A 417 -7.49 -21.93 -15.33
N VAL A 418 -6.90 -20.84 -15.00
CA VAL A 418 -5.49 -20.65 -15.32
C VAL A 418 -4.55 -20.55 -14.14
N VAL A 419 -4.98 -20.38 -12.89
CA VAL A 419 -4.03 -20.27 -11.77
C VAL A 419 -3.74 -21.61 -11.13
N VAL A 420 -2.51 -22.08 -11.32
CA VAL A 420 -1.98 -23.24 -10.59
C VAL A 420 -1.45 -22.72 -9.25
N GLY A 421 -2.09 -23.11 -8.14
CA GLY A 421 -1.68 -22.67 -6.81
C GLY A 421 -0.32 -23.21 -6.37
N ALA A 422 0.26 -22.59 -5.33
CA ALA A 422 1.60 -22.93 -4.80
C ALA A 422 1.77 -24.43 -4.49
N ARG A 423 0.77 -25.08 -3.89
CA ARG A 423 0.84 -26.52 -3.57
C ARG A 423 1.07 -27.40 -4.79
N ARG A 424 0.30 -27.20 -5.87
CA ARG A 424 0.47 -28.00 -7.09
C ARG A 424 1.79 -27.69 -7.79
N THR A 425 2.26 -26.45 -7.72
CA THR A 425 3.59 -26.09 -8.22
C THR A 425 4.68 -26.79 -7.43
N ALA A 426 4.55 -26.86 -6.10
CA ALA A 426 5.49 -27.60 -5.26
C ALA A 426 5.55 -29.09 -5.63
N GLU A 427 4.41 -29.74 -5.90
CA GLU A 427 4.34 -31.13 -6.37
C GLU A 427 5.02 -31.32 -7.75
N GLU A 428 4.83 -30.36 -8.68
CA GLU A 428 5.47 -30.37 -10.00
C GLU A 428 7.00 -30.24 -9.90
N MET A 429 7.45 -29.28 -9.05
CA MET A 429 8.86 -29.05 -8.81
C MET A 429 9.55 -30.22 -8.10
N GLY A 430 8.89 -30.83 -7.10
CA GLY A 430 9.42 -32.01 -6.43
C GLY A 430 9.64 -33.20 -7.36
N ARG A 431 8.76 -33.39 -8.37
CA ARG A 431 8.96 -34.39 -9.40
C ARG A 431 10.09 -34.08 -10.38
N ALA A 432 10.29 -32.76 -10.69
CA ALA A 432 11.33 -32.33 -11.62
C ALA A 432 12.74 -32.30 -10.99
N PHE A 433 12.83 -32.27 -9.64
CA PHE A 433 14.07 -32.21 -8.89
C PHE A 433 14.07 -33.24 -7.74
N PRO A 434 14.18 -34.56 -8.05
CA PRO A 434 14.23 -35.58 -7.02
C PRO A 434 15.39 -35.34 -6.04
N GLY A 435 15.13 -35.50 -4.73
CA GLY A 435 16.12 -35.34 -3.69
C GLY A 435 16.38 -33.90 -3.22
N THR A 436 15.79 -32.88 -3.87
CA THR A 436 15.87 -31.49 -3.42
C THR A 436 14.67 -31.14 -2.53
N PRO A 437 14.87 -30.62 -1.31
CA PRO A 437 13.78 -30.23 -0.43
C PRO A 437 12.87 -29.18 -1.08
N VAL A 438 11.54 -29.32 -0.90
CA VAL A 438 10.55 -28.34 -1.38
C VAL A 438 9.87 -27.67 -0.19
N VAL A 439 9.96 -26.34 -0.12
CA VAL A 439 9.33 -25.49 0.89
C VAL A 439 8.21 -24.71 0.23
N THR A 440 7.05 -24.61 0.88
CA THR A 440 5.93 -23.77 0.41
C THR A 440 5.68 -22.63 1.39
N SER A 441 5.73 -21.39 0.90
CA SER A 441 5.45 -20.19 1.69
C SER A 441 4.27 -19.43 1.07
N ALA A 442 3.06 -19.69 1.59
CA ALA A 442 1.82 -19.13 1.05
C ALA A 442 0.66 -19.24 2.04
N GLY A 443 -0.34 -18.37 1.94
CA GLY A 443 -1.55 -18.41 2.76
C GLY A 443 -1.24 -18.31 4.24
N ASP A 444 -1.67 -19.28 5.04
CA ASP A 444 -1.47 -19.31 6.49
C ASP A 444 -0.08 -19.84 6.92
N SER A 445 0.70 -20.39 5.96
CA SER A 445 2.05 -20.91 6.21
C SER A 445 3.09 -20.05 5.50
N VAL A 446 3.37 -18.90 6.07
CA VAL A 446 4.39 -17.96 5.57
C VAL A 446 5.65 -18.08 6.41
N HIS A 447 6.78 -18.31 5.74
CA HIS A 447 8.10 -18.40 6.37
C HIS A 447 8.82 -17.05 6.23
N SER A 448 9.51 -16.60 7.27
CA SER A 448 10.36 -15.40 7.22
C SER A 448 11.74 -15.69 6.60
N GLN A 449 12.26 -16.89 6.87
CA GLN A 449 13.59 -17.34 6.42
C GLN A 449 13.56 -18.83 6.08
N ILE A 450 14.51 -19.25 5.25
CA ILE A 450 14.82 -20.66 4.99
C ILE A 450 16.20 -21.01 5.57
N GLY A 451 16.45 -22.31 5.74
CA GLY A 451 17.78 -22.81 6.11
C GLY A 451 18.81 -22.65 4.99
N PRO A 452 20.11 -22.84 5.29
CA PRO A 452 21.17 -22.84 4.28
C PRO A 452 21.07 -24.08 3.37
N GLY A 453 21.63 -23.98 2.16
CA GLY A 453 21.74 -25.05 1.19
C GLY A 453 20.63 -25.08 0.14
N PRO A 454 20.66 -26.07 -0.78
CA PRO A 454 19.75 -26.15 -1.90
C PRO A 454 18.34 -26.50 -1.46
N ALA A 455 17.37 -25.71 -1.88
CA ALA A 455 15.95 -25.93 -1.65
C ALA A 455 15.13 -25.29 -2.78
N LEU A 456 13.97 -25.84 -3.06
CA LEU A 456 12.98 -25.26 -3.98
C LEU A 456 11.91 -24.57 -3.13
N VAL A 457 11.83 -23.25 -3.20
CA VAL A 457 10.93 -22.43 -2.39
C VAL A 457 9.81 -21.91 -3.25
N VAL A 458 8.60 -22.45 -3.10
CA VAL A 458 7.42 -21.98 -3.82
C VAL A 458 6.68 -20.96 -2.96
N ALA A 459 6.66 -19.71 -3.42
CA ALA A 459 6.06 -18.60 -2.69
C ALA A 459 5.01 -17.85 -3.53
N THR A 460 4.04 -17.25 -2.83
CA THR A 460 3.16 -16.24 -3.44
C THR A 460 3.74 -14.85 -3.19
N PRO A 461 3.44 -13.85 -4.08
CA PRO A 461 3.94 -12.49 -3.91
C PRO A 461 3.71 -11.94 -2.50
N GLY A 462 4.78 -11.43 -1.89
CA GLY A 462 4.80 -10.94 -0.52
C GLY A 462 4.95 -12.03 0.55
N ALA A 463 5.13 -13.30 0.17
CA ALA A 463 5.39 -14.41 1.11
C ALA A 463 6.78 -15.05 0.89
N GLU A 464 7.64 -14.43 0.11
CA GLU A 464 8.98 -14.93 -0.17
C GLU A 464 9.84 -14.90 1.10
N PRO A 465 10.36 -16.06 1.57
CA PRO A 465 11.29 -16.07 2.70
C PRO A 465 12.68 -15.61 2.28
N ARG A 466 13.44 -15.07 3.21
CA ARG A 466 14.86 -14.74 2.97
C ARG A 466 15.71 -16.00 2.99
N ALA A 467 16.69 -16.08 2.10
CA ALA A 467 17.75 -17.07 2.12
C ALA A 467 19.03 -16.41 2.71
N PRO A 468 19.82 -17.11 3.53
CA PRO A 468 21.01 -16.52 4.18
C PRO A 468 21.98 -15.86 3.18
N ASP A 469 22.30 -16.56 2.09
CA ASP A 469 23.24 -16.11 1.06
C ASP A 469 22.51 -15.64 -0.23
N GLY A 470 21.21 -15.40 -0.16
CA GLY A 470 20.37 -15.11 -1.31
C GLY A 470 20.03 -16.37 -2.13
N TYR A 471 19.11 -16.20 -3.09
CA TYR A 471 18.72 -17.27 -4.00
C TYR A 471 19.68 -17.36 -5.20
N GLY A 472 20.03 -18.57 -5.62
CA GLY A 472 20.80 -18.78 -6.85
C GLY A 472 19.96 -18.57 -8.12
N ALA A 473 18.64 -18.77 -8.03
CA ALA A 473 17.71 -18.47 -9.10
C ALA A 473 16.33 -18.07 -8.58
N ALA A 474 15.58 -17.26 -9.35
CA ALA A 474 14.15 -17.06 -9.16
C ALA A 474 13.39 -17.36 -10.47
N LEU A 475 12.27 -18.08 -10.35
CA LEU A 475 11.36 -18.39 -11.46
C LEU A 475 10.06 -17.61 -11.26
N LEU A 476 9.76 -16.66 -12.16
CA LEU A 476 8.53 -15.87 -12.12
C LEU A 476 7.51 -16.51 -13.05
N LEU A 477 6.63 -17.34 -12.47
CA LEU A 477 5.69 -18.16 -13.22
C LEU A 477 4.33 -17.50 -13.38
N ASP A 478 3.57 -17.97 -14.37
CA ASP A 478 2.19 -17.53 -14.64
C ASP A 478 2.04 -16.01 -14.77
N SER A 479 3.02 -15.34 -15.34
CA SER A 479 3.14 -13.88 -15.52
C SER A 479 1.92 -13.23 -16.20
N TRP A 480 1.32 -13.94 -17.17
CA TRP A 480 0.11 -13.52 -17.84
C TRP A 480 -1.07 -13.29 -16.86
N ALA A 481 -1.12 -14.01 -15.73
CA ALA A 481 -2.15 -13.86 -14.71
C ALA A 481 -2.02 -12.54 -13.94
N MET A 482 -0.82 -12.04 -13.78
CA MET A 482 -0.54 -10.77 -13.12
C MET A 482 -0.70 -9.57 -14.08
N LEU A 483 -0.14 -9.68 -15.29
CA LEU A 483 -0.19 -8.64 -16.31
C LEU A 483 -1.58 -8.51 -16.98
N GLY A 484 -2.36 -9.59 -17.03
CA GLY A 484 -3.69 -9.62 -17.65
C GLY A 484 -4.83 -9.14 -16.75
N ARG A 485 -4.54 -8.61 -15.57
CA ARG A 485 -5.56 -8.04 -14.69
C ARG A 485 -6.17 -6.80 -15.32
N GLN A 486 -7.47 -6.60 -15.08
CA GLN A 486 -8.18 -5.37 -15.43
C GLN A 486 -8.03 -4.38 -14.27
N ASP A 487 -6.88 -3.79 -14.20
CA ASP A 487 -6.54 -2.84 -13.16
C ASP A 487 -5.52 -1.87 -13.75
N LEU A 488 -5.73 -0.58 -13.55
CA LEU A 488 -4.82 0.46 -14.01
C LEU A 488 -3.38 0.19 -13.57
N ARG A 489 -3.21 -0.41 -12.39
CA ARG A 489 -1.90 -0.67 -11.77
C ARG A 489 -1.35 -2.06 -12.06
N ALA A 490 -1.97 -2.85 -12.96
CA ALA A 490 -1.57 -4.24 -13.19
C ALA A 490 -0.09 -4.39 -13.61
N ALA A 491 0.39 -3.54 -14.51
CA ALA A 491 1.78 -3.54 -14.96
C ALA A 491 2.75 -3.12 -13.85
N GLU A 492 2.44 -2.01 -13.18
CA GLU A 492 3.21 -1.43 -12.08
C GLU A 492 3.33 -2.42 -10.90
N ASP A 493 2.19 -2.97 -10.44
CA ASP A 493 2.15 -3.92 -9.33
C ASP A 493 2.84 -5.25 -9.68
N THR A 494 2.76 -5.67 -10.95
CA THR A 494 3.49 -6.86 -11.41
C THR A 494 4.99 -6.63 -11.36
N LEU A 495 5.48 -5.48 -11.87
CA LEU A 495 6.90 -5.13 -11.79
C LEU A 495 7.37 -5.03 -10.35
N ARG A 496 6.62 -4.39 -9.47
CA ARG A 496 6.92 -4.27 -8.04
C ARG A 496 7.15 -5.63 -7.40
N ARG A 497 6.24 -6.57 -7.60
CA ARG A 497 6.33 -7.93 -7.03
C ARG A 497 7.47 -8.75 -7.61
N TRP A 498 7.72 -8.60 -8.90
CA TRP A 498 8.84 -9.28 -9.55
C TRP A 498 10.19 -8.72 -9.09
N MET A 499 10.30 -7.40 -8.94
CA MET A 499 11.52 -6.78 -8.45
C MET A 499 11.78 -7.11 -6.99
N ALA A 500 10.75 -7.20 -6.15
CA ALA A 500 10.89 -7.64 -4.76
C ALA A 500 11.43 -9.08 -4.67
N ALA A 501 10.90 -10.01 -5.48
CA ALA A 501 11.41 -11.38 -5.56
C ALA A 501 12.83 -11.44 -6.16
N ALA A 502 13.08 -10.69 -7.23
CA ALA A 502 14.37 -10.64 -7.90
C ALA A 502 15.48 -10.01 -7.04
N ALA A 503 15.11 -9.09 -6.13
CA ALA A 503 16.04 -8.48 -5.18
C ALA A 503 16.58 -9.47 -4.14
N LEU A 504 15.93 -10.63 -3.96
CA LEU A 504 16.41 -11.71 -3.09
C LEU A 504 17.44 -12.64 -3.78
N VAL A 505 17.64 -12.46 -5.09
CA VAL A 505 18.56 -13.29 -5.88
C VAL A 505 19.98 -12.71 -5.85
N GLN A 506 20.96 -13.59 -5.76
CA GLN A 506 22.38 -13.25 -5.82
C GLN A 506 22.71 -12.36 -7.05
N PRO A 507 23.71 -11.51 -6.96
CA PRO A 507 24.18 -10.73 -8.12
C PRO A 507 24.59 -11.63 -9.29
N ARG A 508 24.53 -11.06 -10.49
CA ARG A 508 24.95 -11.77 -11.73
C ARG A 508 26.39 -12.27 -11.69
N GLY A 509 27.26 -11.56 -10.95
CA GLY A 509 28.66 -11.95 -10.75
C GLY A 509 28.80 -13.26 -9.98
N ASP A 510 27.86 -13.55 -9.09
CA ASP A 510 27.81 -14.77 -8.28
C ASP A 510 26.88 -15.85 -8.92
N GLY A 511 26.49 -15.62 -10.17
CA GLY A 511 25.71 -16.56 -10.97
C GLY A 511 24.19 -16.49 -10.72
N GLY A 512 23.68 -15.45 -10.07
CA GLY A 512 22.26 -15.25 -9.83
C GLY A 512 21.46 -15.03 -11.13
N VAL A 513 20.33 -15.75 -11.27
CA VAL A 513 19.49 -15.71 -12.47
C VAL A 513 18.01 -15.59 -12.10
N VAL A 514 17.32 -14.66 -12.76
CA VAL A 514 15.85 -14.55 -12.70
C VAL A 514 15.27 -14.97 -14.04
N ALA A 515 14.44 -16.00 -14.07
CA ALA A 515 13.73 -16.44 -15.27
C ALA A 515 12.27 -15.95 -15.24
N ALA A 516 11.97 -14.91 -16.01
CA ALA A 516 10.62 -14.41 -16.19
C ALA A 516 9.92 -15.19 -17.30
N VAL A 517 8.87 -15.97 -16.94
CA VAL A 517 8.09 -16.74 -17.92
C VAL A 517 7.05 -15.83 -18.56
N ALA A 518 7.55 -14.87 -19.35
CA ALA A 518 6.78 -13.88 -20.10
C ALA A 518 7.52 -13.49 -21.39
N GLU A 519 6.80 -12.97 -22.36
CA GLU A 519 7.39 -12.48 -23.63
C GLU A 519 8.30 -11.29 -23.38
N SER A 520 9.50 -11.31 -23.97
CA SER A 520 10.53 -10.28 -23.77
C SER A 520 10.13 -8.90 -24.33
N THR A 521 9.14 -8.85 -25.22
CA THR A 521 8.63 -7.61 -25.85
C THR A 521 7.72 -6.80 -24.94
N ILE A 522 7.23 -7.38 -23.84
CA ILE A 522 6.35 -6.68 -22.89
C ILE A 522 7.14 -5.59 -22.15
N PRO A 523 6.67 -4.31 -22.12
CA PRO A 523 7.40 -3.22 -21.48
C PRO A 523 7.80 -3.49 -20.02
N THR A 524 6.90 -4.07 -19.23
CA THR A 524 7.15 -4.46 -17.83
C THR A 524 8.27 -5.50 -17.71
N VAL A 525 8.34 -6.47 -18.65
CA VAL A 525 9.43 -7.47 -18.70
C VAL A 525 10.74 -6.79 -19.08
N GLN A 526 10.72 -5.87 -20.02
CA GLN A 526 11.89 -5.10 -20.41
C GLN A 526 12.44 -4.25 -19.27
N ALA A 527 11.56 -3.63 -18.49
CA ALA A 527 11.93 -2.87 -17.29
C ALA A 527 12.63 -3.78 -16.25
N LEU A 528 12.11 -4.99 -16.01
CA LEU A 528 12.76 -5.97 -15.14
C LEU A 528 14.13 -6.40 -15.68
N VAL A 529 14.23 -6.73 -16.97
CA VAL A 529 15.51 -7.14 -17.62
C VAL A 529 16.58 -6.05 -17.50
N LYS A 530 16.19 -4.80 -17.69
CA LYS A 530 17.07 -3.63 -17.60
C LYS A 530 17.31 -3.19 -16.16
N TRP A 531 16.55 -3.69 -15.20
CA TRP A 531 16.45 -3.17 -13.84
C TRP A 531 16.17 -1.66 -13.85
N ASP A 532 15.08 -1.28 -14.52
CA ASP A 532 14.73 0.12 -14.76
C ASP A 532 13.27 0.44 -14.36
N PRO A 533 12.99 0.42 -13.06
CA PRO A 533 11.64 0.80 -12.57
C PRO A 533 11.35 2.29 -12.73
N VAL A 534 12.40 3.12 -12.80
CA VAL A 534 12.24 4.57 -13.02
C VAL A 534 11.69 4.85 -14.41
N GLY A 535 12.32 4.28 -15.45
CA GLY A 535 11.84 4.41 -16.82
C GLY A 535 10.46 3.79 -17.04
N HIS A 536 10.13 2.70 -16.33
CA HIS A 536 8.79 2.12 -16.36
C HIS A 536 7.75 3.08 -15.76
N ALA A 537 8.04 3.66 -14.60
CA ALA A 537 7.13 4.61 -13.95
C ALA A 537 6.95 5.91 -14.75
N GLU A 538 8.00 6.38 -15.43
CA GLU A 538 7.92 7.50 -16.37
C GLU A 538 6.96 7.20 -17.51
N ALA A 539 7.14 6.06 -18.20
CA ALA A 539 6.30 5.66 -19.31
C ALA A 539 4.82 5.46 -18.89
N GLU A 540 4.59 4.85 -17.72
CA GLU A 540 3.25 4.71 -17.14
C GLU A 540 2.63 6.08 -16.82
N LEU A 541 3.39 7.01 -16.25
CA LEU A 541 2.92 8.35 -15.93
C LEU A 541 2.57 9.13 -17.21
N GLU A 542 3.41 9.05 -18.23
CA GLU A 542 3.15 9.68 -19.53
C GLU A 542 1.87 9.14 -20.18
N ALA A 543 1.71 7.81 -20.24
CA ALA A 543 0.52 7.17 -20.78
C ALA A 543 -0.76 7.56 -20.00
N ARG A 544 -0.68 7.60 -18.67
CA ARG A 544 -1.82 8.01 -17.83
C ARG A 544 -2.13 9.50 -17.96
N THR A 545 -1.13 10.34 -18.18
CA THR A 545 -1.32 11.77 -18.42
C THR A 545 -2.03 12.01 -19.75
N GLU A 546 -1.64 11.29 -20.80
CA GLU A 546 -2.26 11.41 -22.13
C GLU A 546 -3.76 11.11 -22.12
N VAL A 547 -4.19 10.11 -21.33
CA VAL A 547 -5.60 9.70 -21.25
C VAL A 547 -6.35 10.26 -20.04
N GLY A 548 -5.71 11.12 -19.24
CA GLY A 548 -6.33 11.74 -18.07
C GLY A 548 -6.66 10.74 -16.97
N LEU A 549 -5.68 9.91 -16.53
CA LEU A 549 -5.83 8.95 -15.45
C LEU A 549 -4.91 9.27 -14.26
N PRO A 550 -5.24 8.83 -13.03
CA PRO A 550 -4.40 9.05 -11.87
C PRO A 550 -2.95 8.51 -12.06
N PRO A 551 -1.94 9.22 -11.56
CA PRO A 551 -1.97 10.38 -10.66
C PRO A 551 -1.92 11.75 -11.35
N SER A 552 -2.11 11.83 -12.68
CA SER A 552 -2.12 13.11 -13.39
C SER A 552 -3.42 13.91 -13.19
N VAL A 553 -4.46 13.26 -12.71
CA VAL A 553 -5.77 13.80 -12.34
C VAL A 553 -6.19 13.29 -10.98
N HIS A 554 -7.20 13.92 -10.35
CA HIS A 554 -7.90 13.34 -9.21
C HIS A 554 -9.20 12.66 -9.66
N MET A 555 -9.54 11.56 -8.99
CA MET A 555 -10.77 10.83 -9.26
C MET A 555 -11.52 10.54 -7.98
N ALA A 556 -12.86 10.56 -8.07
CA ALA A 556 -13.72 10.01 -7.04
C ALA A 556 -14.51 8.82 -7.59
N ALA A 557 -14.64 7.75 -6.80
CA ALA A 557 -15.57 6.66 -7.07
C ALA A 557 -16.78 6.79 -6.14
N VAL A 558 -17.97 6.83 -6.72
CA VAL A 558 -19.26 6.84 -6.02
C VAL A 558 -19.95 5.51 -6.31
N ASP A 559 -20.08 4.67 -5.30
CA ASP A 559 -20.65 3.32 -5.40
C ASP A 559 -21.98 3.26 -4.63
N GLY A 560 -23.01 2.70 -5.22
CA GLY A 560 -24.33 2.59 -4.59
C GLY A 560 -25.38 1.95 -5.51
N SER A 561 -26.65 2.03 -5.14
CA SER A 561 -27.76 1.82 -6.07
C SER A 561 -27.78 2.96 -7.11
N SER A 562 -28.40 2.72 -8.26
CA SER A 562 -28.54 3.78 -9.29
C SER A 562 -29.26 5.01 -8.74
N ALA A 563 -30.29 4.81 -7.93
CA ALA A 563 -31.06 5.89 -7.31
C ALA A 563 -30.23 6.67 -6.28
N ALA A 564 -29.48 5.95 -5.41
CA ALA A 564 -28.64 6.58 -4.39
C ALA A 564 -27.49 7.40 -4.99
N VAL A 565 -26.86 6.88 -6.05
CA VAL A 565 -25.79 7.61 -6.77
C VAL A 565 -26.35 8.86 -7.43
N ALA A 566 -27.50 8.77 -8.12
CA ALA A 566 -28.16 9.93 -8.73
C ALA A 566 -28.53 10.99 -7.69
N ALA A 567 -29.19 10.58 -6.58
CA ALA A 567 -29.57 11.51 -5.52
C ALA A 567 -28.36 12.21 -4.86
N LEU A 568 -27.24 11.50 -4.69
CA LEU A 568 -26.02 12.14 -4.17
C LEU A 568 -25.48 13.18 -5.17
N LEU A 569 -25.45 12.85 -6.45
CA LEU A 569 -24.92 13.75 -7.50
C LEU A 569 -25.82 14.99 -7.67
N ASP A 570 -27.13 14.88 -7.50
CA ASP A 570 -28.05 16.01 -7.51
C ASP A 570 -27.78 17.03 -6.37
N HIS A 571 -27.12 16.60 -5.31
CA HIS A 571 -26.70 17.47 -4.20
C HIS A 571 -25.26 17.95 -4.31
N ALA A 572 -24.48 17.41 -5.25
CA ALA A 572 -23.08 17.72 -5.42
C ALA A 572 -22.88 18.93 -6.35
N GLU A 573 -22.28 19.99 -5.83
CA GLU A 573 -21.80 21.11 -6.66
C GLU A 573 -20.41 20.77 -7.19
N LEU A 574 -20.37 20.00 -8.28
CA LEU A 574 -19.10 19.55 -8.86
C LEU A 574 -18.35 20.73 -9.53
N PRO A 575 -17.00 20.68 -9.59
CA PRO A 575 -16.22 21.59 -10.41
C PRO A 575 -16.72 21.65 -11.87
N GLU A 576 -16.58 22.79 -12.51
CA GLU A 576 -17.14 23.03 -13.85
C GLU A 576 -16.60 22.07 -14.92
N ASP A 577 -15.31 21.73 -14.81
CA ASP A 577 -14.62 20.82 -15.73
C ASP A 577 -14.64 19.34 -15.26
N ALA A 578 -15.55 18.97 -14.34
CA ALA A 578 -15.64 17.60 -13.86
C ALA A 578 -16.24 16.66 -14.90
N ASP A 579 -15.53 15.59 -15.24
CA ASP A 579 -16.01 14.53 -16.11
C ASP A 579 -16.71 13.42 -15.33
N LEU A 580 -17.92 13.04 -15.72
CA LEU A 580 -18.65 11.89 -15.20
C LEU A 580 -18.44 10.68 -16.11
N LEU A 581 -17.85 9.61 -15.58
CA LEU A 581 -17.51 8.38 -16.30
C LEU A 581 -18.32 7.21 -15.73
N GLY A 582 -19.23 6.69 -16.50
CA GLY A 582 -20.16 5.62 -16.09
C GLY A 582 -21.63 6.00 -16.34
N PRO A 583 -22.62 5.38 -15.62
CA PRO A 583 -22.43 4.34 -14.61
C PRO A 583 -21.98 3.00 -15.21
N VAL A 584 -21.19 2.25 -14.43
CA VAL A 584 -20.80 0.87 -14.73
C VAL A 584 -21.18 -0.04 -13.57
N ASP A 585 -21.32 -1.35 -13.83
CA ASP A 585 -21.50 -2.32 -12.76
C ASP A 585 -20.32 -2.27 -11.79
N LEU A 586 -20.61 -2.41 -10.49
CA LEU A 586 -19.56 -2.42 -9.47
C LEU A 586 -18.52 -3.51 -9.78
N PRO A 587 -17.21 -3.18 -9.89
CA PRO A 587 -16.19 -4.15 -10.28
C PRO A 587 -16.16 -5.36 -9.34
N LEU A 588 -15.88 -6.55 -9.90
CA LEU A 588 -15.79 -7.78 -9.14
C LEU A 588 -14.64 -7.70 -8.12
N GLY A 589 -14.93 -8.11 -6.89
CA GLY A 589 -13.96 -8.04 -5.79
C GLY A 589 -13.99 -6.74 -5.00
N VAL A 590 -14.64 -5.70 -5.52
CA VAL A 590 -14.89 -4.47 -4.76
C VAL A 590 -16.01 -4.74 -3.75
N ARG A 591 -15.80 -4.39 -2.49
CA ARG A 591 -16.82 -4.52 -1.45
C ARG A 591 -18.04 -3.68 -1.81
N ARG A 592 -19.22 -4.23 -1.63
CA ARG A 592 -20.46 -3.46 -1.75
C ARG A 592 -20.54 -2.40 -0.65
N PRO A 593 -21.20 -1.23 -0.91
CA PRO A 593 -21.50 -0.28 0.15
C PRO A 593 -22.24 -0.95 1.32
N PRO A 594 -21.93 -0.57 2.57
CA PRO A 594 -22.67 -1.09 3.72
C PRO A 594 -24.15 -0.70 3.62
N ALA A 595 -25.03 -1.54 4.12
CA ALA A 595 -26.49 -1.37 4.13
C ALA A 595 -27.22 -1.57 2.78
N MET A 596 -26.55 -1.89 1.66
CA MET A 596 -27.25 -2.36 0.47
C MET A 596 -27.84 -3.76 0.67
N THR A 597 -29.06 -3.97 0.15
CA THR A 597 -29.74 -5.26 0.21
C THR A 597 -29.00 -6.31 -0.62
N ALA A 598 -28.93 -7.55 -0.14
CA ALA A 598 -28.33 -8.64 -0.89
C ALA A 598 -29.13 -8.87 -2.19
N GLY A 599 -28.42 -8.87 -3.35
CA GLY A 599 -29.03 -9.05 -4.68
C GLY A 599 -29.41 -7.75 -5.41
N GLU A 600 -29.42 -6.60 -4.74
CA GLU A 600 -29.63 -5.31 -5.38
C GLU A 600 -28.47 -4.96 -6.31
N PRO A 601 -28.69 -4.45 -7.56
CA PRO A 601 -27.62 -4.04 -8.44
C PRO A 601 -26.82 -2.86 -7.84
N ALA A 602 -25.52 -3.01 -7.76
CA ALA A 602 -24.62 -1.93 -7.34
C ALA A 602 -23.87 -1.39 -8.55
N ILE A 603 -23.87 -0.09 -8.71
CA ILE A 603 -23.14 0.61 -9.75
C ILE A 603 -21.99 1.43 -9.18
N ARG A 604 -21.06 1.79 -10.04
CA ARG A 604 -19.99 2.76 -9.81
C ARG A 604 -20.13 3.91 -10.80
N MET A 605 -20.08 5.13 -10.29
CA MET A 605 -19.83 6.35 -11.06
C MET A 605 -18.45 6.86 -10.69
N LEU A 606 -17.62 7.14 -11.68
CA LEU A 606 -16.34 7.81 -11.49
C LEU A 606 -16.49 9.30 -11.85
N ILE A 607 -15.87 10.15 -11.06
CA ILE A 607 -15.83 11.60 -11.28
C ILE A 607 -14.36 11.97 -11.41
N ARG A 608 -13.97 12.61 -12.49
CA ARG A 608 -12.60 13.00 -12.79
C ARG A 608 -12.48 14.52 -12.83
N VAL A 609 -11.43 15.06 -12.22
CA VAL A 609 -11.11 16.50 -12.21
C VAL A 609 -9.61 16.74 -12.38
N GLY A 610 -9.23 17.93 -12.76
CA GLY A 610 -7.84 18.37 -12.76
C GLY A 610 -7.16 18.27 -11.39
N ARG A 611 -5.82 18.26 -11.38
CA ARG A 611 -5.05 18.08 -10.12
C ARG A 611 -5.27 19.19 -9.09
N ASP A 612 -5.52 20.39 -9.53
CA ASP A 612 -5.79 21.58 -8.71
C ASP A 612 -7.19 21.59 -8.11
N GLU A 613 -8.12 20.82 -8.69
CA GLU A 613 -9.53 20.75 -8.28
C GLU A 613 -9.85 19.60 -7.32
N GLY A 614 -8.89 18.76 -6.97
CA GLY A 614 -9.10 17.59 -6.11
C GLY A 614 -9.70 17.92 -4.74
N LEU A 615 -9.32 19.04 -4.12
CA LEU A 615 -9.91 19.49 -2.85
C LEU A 615 -11.34 20.03 -3.04
N ALA A 616 -11.62 20.70 -4.13
CA ALA A 616 -12.97 21.17 -4.46
C ALA A 616 -13.93 20.00 -4.68
N LEU A 617 -13.49 18.97 -5.44
CA LEU A 617 -14.25 17.72 -5.62
C LEU A 617 -14.53 17.05 -4.26
N ALA A 618 -13.53 16.91 -3.40
CA ALA A 618 -13.70 16.29 -2.09
C ALA A 618 -14.66 17.09 -1.19
N ALA A 619 -14.58 18.41 -1.22
CA ALA A 619 -15.46 19.30 -0.47
C ALA A 619 -16.92 19.21 -0.96
N SER A 620 -17.15 19.23 -2.26
CA SER A 620 -18.46 19.06 -2.90
C SER A 620 -19.12 17.73 -2.49
N LEU A 621 -18.40 16.62 -2.64
CA LEU A 621 -18.92 15.30 -2.29
C LEU A 621 -19.17 15.16 -0.79
N ARG A 622 -18.32 15.72 0.07
CA ARG A 622 -18.56 15.75 1.52
C ARG A 622 -19.82 16.54 1.87
N HIS A 623 -20.05 17.66 1.21
CA HIS A 623 -21.27 18.47 1.40
C HIS A 623 -22.51 17.69 0.97
N ALA A 624 -22.50 17.06 -0.20
CA ALA A 624 -23.59 16.23 -0.70
C ALA A 624 -23.92 15.07 0.27
N ILE A 625 -22.89 14.37 0.79
CA ILE A 625 -23.06 13.33 1.82
C ILE A 625 -23.71 13.89 3.08
N ALA A 626 -23.34 15.08 3.51
CA ALA A 626 -23.92 15.72 4.70
C ALA A 626 -25.40 16.07 4.48
N ILE A 627 -25.78 16.58 3.31
CA ILE A 627 -27.18 16.87 2.94
C ILE A 627 -28.00 15.57 2.93
N ALA A 628 -27.56 14.54 2.24
CA ALA A 628 -28.23 13.24 2.17
C ALA A 628 -28.40 12.64 3.59
N SER A 629 -27.36 12.72 4.42
CA SER A 629 -27.42 12.27 5.82
C SER A 629 -28.41 13.06 6.67
N ALA A 630 -28.52 14.38 6.48
CA ALA A 630 -29.47 15.23 7.21
C ALA A 630 -30.93 14.97 6.81
N ARG A 631 -31.16 14.63 5.54
CA ARG A 631 -32.49 14.28 5.02
C ARG A 631 -32.94 12.86 5.36
N HIS A 632 -32.07 12.07 6.01
CA HIS A 632 -32.31 10.65 6.29
C HIS A 632 -32.56 9.82 5.02
N ASP A 633 -31.94 10.21 3.91
CA ASP A 633 -31.87 9.39 2.71
C ASP A 633 -31.02 8.16 3.01
N HIS A 634 -31.71 7.05 3.35
CA HIS A 634 -31.09 5.85 3.97
C HIS A 634 -30.34 4.96 2.97
N GLU A 635 -30.33 5.32 1.71
CA GLU A 635 -29.60 4.55 0.71
C GLU A 635 -28.09 4.74 0.87
N ALA A 636 -27.40 3.63 1.07
CA ALA A 636 -25.96 3.64 1.34
C ALA A 636 -25.15 3.94 0.08
N VAL A 637 -24.46 5.05 0.10
CA VAL A 637 -23.45 5.41 -0.90
C VAL A 637 -22.07 5.31 -0.28
N ARG A 638 -21.12 4.81 -1.03
CA ARG A 638 -19.70 4.86 -0.68
C ARG A 638 -18.97 5.82 -1.62
N VAL A 639 -18.30 6.81 -1.06
CA VAL A 639 -17.44 7.74 -1.77
C VAL A 639 -15.99 7.44 -1.43
N GLN A 640 -15.14 7.33 -2.44
CA GLN A 640 -13.69 7.16 -2.29
C GLN A 640 -12.97 8.16 -3.20
N ILE A 641 -12.14 9.01 -2.63
CA ILE A 641 -11.26 9.90 -3.39
C ILE A 641 -9.97 9.15 -3.71
N ASP A 642 -9.50 9.28 -4.93
CA ASP A 642 -8.33 8.60 -5.49
C ASP A 642 -8.33 7.09 -5.17
N PRO A 643 -9.38 6.34 -5.58
CA PRO A 643 -9.52 4.93 -5.26
C PRO A 643 -8.37 4.13 -5.83
N LEU A 644 -7.89 3.14 -5.06
CA LEU A 644 -6.79 2.26 -5.49
C LEU A 644 -7.18 1.47 -6.76
N HIS A 645 -8.45 1.06 -6.86
CA HIS A 645 -9.00 0.32 -7.99
C HIS A 645 -10.13 1.11 -8.62
N ILE A 646 -9.96 1.54 -9.86
CA ILE A 646 -10.95 2.34 -10.60
C ILE A 646 -11.84 1.48 -11.51
N GLY A 647 -11.40 0.27 -11.91
CA GLY A 647 -12.16 -0.59 -12.80
C GLY A 647 -11.82 -2.06 -12.61
#